data_a5139b1daf9fac1c9125ad62d384186d
#
_entry.id   a5139b1daf9fac1c9125ad62d384186d
#
_cell.length_a   1.000
_cell.length_b   1.000
_cell.length_c   1.000
_cell.angle_alpha   90.00
_cell.angle_beta   90.00
_cell.angle_gamma   90.00
#
_symmetry.space_group_name_H-M   'P 1'
#
loop_
_entity.id
_entity.type
_entity.pdbx_description
1 polymer ?
#
loop_
_entity_poly.entity_id
_entity_poly.type
_entity_poly.pdbx_seq_one_letter_code
_entity_poly.pdbx_strand_id
1 'polypeptide(L)'
;MAKNETEHNQRGNDGIGTSVLVPRIKIRVPDKIVWIIGLVCALPVLLNVTGVDFGFISSKIDPYKITELYQFEQQTYLQEILRGRYVHTIFVSISITISFLTILLAFIDYRIKGELSTPIVGVALFCSGLFDTFHVLSATQIIHTQSQQFYLASFTWFFCRLFHASILILGTGVFLAKPSAFREESGTNRRRMFIGLSVLFVALTFFTIGALYLRTDIPQMLYPYRNLARSYDLVPLILYAILGLYILPRFQNRFPSLFAQTLTLSMIPAVATQLYMVFGSNELFDNNFNISHFMAAITYILPFIGISLNYLETHRSEQRVITELNQEVVVRQETEEKLSGVLNSSPSAIMAFTAIKNKEGILTDLTWTIANPAVKQLFGPDHTLLPGNKLSAILSDTIHEGWLELLQPVIQNGETMSHEYFSKAFNKWFYLVAVPLKNGLALTVSDISRRKNAQEELLTAERLAITGKLARVIAHEVRNPLTNIHLAAAQLKSELPASGEAAIYPEIIERNSSRIDQLITELLNSSRPEQILAHTCDLNKLVSEAKELIKDRMQLKKIALEIRLSPTPLEIEGDPGRLRTAILNIMLNGIEAMEEGKGLLSIESKRDEDFCVLTISDNGSGIKQEDIPHLFDPFFTNKAKGMGLGLTTTQNIIQSHKGTIRVESEYKNGTTFIIRFPAVTKS
;
A
#
# COMPACT_ATOMS: atom_id res chain seq x y z
N MET A 1 -33.67 33.80 8.07
CA MET A 1 -33.04 34.96 8.67
C MET A 1 -31.84 34.41 9.41
N ALA A 2 -30.70 34.28 8.78
CA ALA A 2 -29.61 35.26 8.59
C ALA A 2 -28.92 35.56 9.91
N LYS A 3 -27.74 34.96 10.10
CA LYS A 3 -26.44 35.60 9.90
C LYS A 3 -25.28 34.60 9.92
N ASN A 4 -24.69 34.44 8.74
CA ASN A 4 -23.30 34.05 8.53
C ASN A 4 -22.41 35.29 8.72
N GLU A 5 -21.24 35.13 9.28
CA GLU A 5 -20.06 35.91 9.01
C GLU A 5 -18.85 35.02 9.37
N THR A 6 -18.25 34.45 8.36
CA THR A 6 -16.92 34.68 7.77
C THR A 6 -15.82 35.13 8.74
N GLU A 7 -14.91 34.25 9.07
CA GLU A 7 -13.52 34.59 9.35
C GLU A 7 -12.58 33.75 8.49
N HIS A 8 -11.92 34.47 7.61
CA HIS A 8 -10.95 34.00 6.64
C HIS A 8 -9.52 34.17 7.21
N ASN A 9 -8.73 33.15 7.02
CA ASN A 9 -7.28 33.19 6.78
C ASN A 9 -6.32 33.75 7.84
N GLN A 10 -5.60 32.82 8.45
CA GLN A 10 -4.12 32.88 8.50
C GLN A 10 -3.59 31.47 8.83
N ARG A 11 -3.18 30.75 7.80
CA ARG A 11 -2.32 29.54 7.94
C ARG A 11 -0.89 29.95 7.64
N GLY A 12 -0.14 30.20 8.69
CA GLY A 12 1.31 30.15 8.72
C GLY A 12 1.77 28.69 8.95
N ASN A 13 2.68 28.32 8.13
CA ASN A 13 3.51 27.14 8.08
C ASN A 13 4.13 26.80 9.43
N ASP A 14 3.80 25.65 10.04
CA ASP A 14 4.67 25.03 11.04
C ASP A 14 4.52 23.51 11.00
N GLY A 15 5.69 22.89 11.11
CA GLY A 15 6.00 21.48 10.84
C GLY A 15 5.19 20.44 11.60
N ILE A 16 5.15 19.33 10.98
CA ILE A 16 4.60 18.05 11.35
C ILE A 16 4.97 17.63 12.77
N GLY A 17 4.03 17.87 13.69
CA GLY A 17 3.99 17.31 15.00
C GLY A 17 2.54 17.02 15.33
N THR A 18 1.90 16.07 14.65
CA THR A 18 0.59 15.57 15.04
C THR A 18 0.73 14.79 16.34
N SER A 19 0.66 15.52 17.47
CA SER A 19 0.26 14.90 18.72
C SER A 19 -1.16 14.38 18.52
N VAL A 20 -1.28 13.07 18.33
CA VAL A 20 -2.55 12.36 18.42
C VAL A 20 -3.13 12.69 19.79
N LEU A 21 -4.08 13.61 19.83
CA LEU A 21 -4.90 13.88 21.00
C LEU A 21 -5.76 12.63 21.24
N VAL A 22 -5.18 11.66 21.96
CA VAL A 22 -5.95 10.56 22.53
C VAL A 22 -7.04 11.20 23.40
N PRO A 23 -8.32 10.99 23.13
CA PRO A 23 -9.39 11.54 23.96
C PRO A 23 -9.17 11.02 25.39
N ARG A 24 -8.90 11.93 26.34
CA ARG A 24 -8.80 11.59 27.76
C ARG A 24 -10.19 11.11 28.20
N ILE A 25 -10.38 9.80 28.16
CA ILE A 25 -11.57 9.17 28.75
C ILE A 25 -11.54 9.54 30.23
N LYS A 26 -12.52 10.30 30.71
CA LYS A 26 -12.69 10.62 32.13
C LYS A 26 -13.10 9.35 32.86
N ILE A 27 -12.12 8.54 33.25
CA ILE A 27 -12.39 7.36 34.06
C ILE A 27 -12.72 7.85 35.46
N ARG A 28 -13.89 7.50 35.87
CA ARG A 28 -14.40 7.79 37.22
C ARG A 28 -14.42 6.51 38.02
N VAL A 29 -13.94 6.59 39.25
CA VAL A 29 -14.11 5.48 40.21
C VAL A 29 -15.61 5.18 40.30
N PRO A 30 -16.05 3.93 40.11
CA PRO A 30 -17.46 3.59 40.19
C PRO A 30 -18.02 3.90 41.59
N ASP A 31 -19.21 4.46 41.67
CA ASP A 31 -19.86 4.83 42.94
C ASP A 31 -19.97 3.62 43.90
N LYS A 32 -20.02 2.39 43.38
CA LYS A 32 -19.97 1.14 44.14
C LYS A 32 -18.73 1.04 45.03
N ILE A 33 -17.57 1.57 44.57
CA ILE A 33 -16.33 1.54 45.35
C ILE A 33 -16.45 2.45 46.59
N VAL A 34 -17.11 3.61 46.48
CA VAL A 34 -17.35 4.51 47.60
C VAL A 34 -18.17 3.79 48.67
N TRP A 35 -19.21 3.05 48.28
CA TRP A 35 -20.01 2.24 49.20
C TRP A 35 -19.21 1.10 49.86
N ILE A 36 -18.34 0.44 49.08
CA ILE A 36 -17.44 -0.61 49.61
C ILE A 36 -16.51 0.01 50.67
N ILE A 37 -15.92 1.19 50.43
CA ILE A 37 -15.06 1.88 51.38
C ILE A 37 -15.87 2.21 52.66
N GLY A 38 -17.08 2.72 52.51
CA GLY A 38 -17.98 2.99 53.66
C GLY A 38 -18.28 1.74 54.47
N LEU A 39 -18.57 0.62 53.78
CA LEU A 39 -18.82 -0.67 54.43
C LEU A 39 -17.59 -1.20 55.17
N VAL A 40 -16.39 -1.11 54.57
CA VAL A 40 -15.13 -1.52 55.21
C VAL A 40 -14.84 -0.62 56.41
N CYS A 41 -15.13 0.68 56.37
CA CYS A 41 -15.00 1.56 57.52
C CYS A 41 -16.01 1.24 58.62
N ALA A 42 -17.18 0.71 58.29
CA ALA A 42 -18.19 0.29 59.25
C ALA A 42 -17.94 -1.14 59.81
N LEU A 43 -17.11 -1.95 59.13
CA LEU A 43 -16.87 -3.34 59.48
C LEU A 43 -16.41 -3.55 60.94
N PRO A 44 -15.48 -2.75 61.51
CA PRO A 44 -15.07 -2.93 62.89
C PRO A 44 -16.21 -2.73 63.91
N VAL A 45 -17.13 -1.78 63.64
CA VAL A 45 -18.33 -1.59 64.46
C VAL A 45 -19.20 -2.85 64.45
N LEU A 46 -19.42 -3.42 63.24
CA LEU A 46 -20.20 -4.63 63.07
C LEU A 46 -19.53 -5.82 63.77
N LEU A 47 -18.21 -5.93 63.69
CA LEU A 47 -17.44 -6.97 64.36
C LEU A 47 -17.47 -6.80 65.90
N ASN A 48 -17.41 -5.59 66.40
CA ASN A 48 -17.56 -5.32 67.84
C ASN A 48 -18.94 -5.74 68.37
N VAL A 49 -20.01 -5.49 67.60
CA VAL A 49 -21.35 -5.91 67.97
C VAL A 49 -21.46 -7.45 68.06
N THR A 50 -20.65 -8.17 67.24
CA THR A 50 -20.57 -9.66 67.31
C THR A 50 -19.62 -10.18 68.40
N GLY A 51 -19.02 -9.29 69.21
CA GLY A 51 -18.13 -9.67 70.30
C GLY A 51 -16.66 -9.80 69.95
N VAL A 52 -16.25 -9.41 68.71
CA VAL A 52 -14.82 -9.37 68.31
C VAL A 52 -14.15 -8.13 68.91
N ASP A 53 -13.15 -8.37 69.73
CA ASP A 53 -12.35 -7.32 70.39
C ASP A 53 -10.91 -7.37 69.84
N PHE A 54 -10.47 -6.29 69.21
CA PHE A 54 -9.11 -6.12 68.66
C PHE A 54 -8.10 -5.60 69.66
N GLY A 55 -8.56 -5.25 70.87
CA GLY A 55 -7.73 -4.61 71.89
C GLY A 55 -7.51 -5.47 73.14
N PHE A 56 -6.85 -4.83 74.06
CA PHE A 56 -6.70 -5.26 75.42
C PHE A 56 -6.76 -4.03 76.32
N ILE A 57 -7.52 -4.12 77.40
CA ILE A 57 -7.65 -3.03 78.35
C ILE A 57 -6.61 -3.22 79.46
N SER A 58 -5.64 -2.31 79.54
CA SER A 58 -4.54 -2.39 80.55
C SER A 58 -4.98 -2.27 81.97
N SER A 59 -6.10 -1.59 82.21
CA SER A 59 -6.71 -1.49 83.55
C SER A 59 -7.18 -2.82 84.17
N LYS A 60 -7.29 -3.88 83.34
CA LYS A 60 -7.61 -5.22 83.77
C LYS A 60 -6.40 -6.05 84.15
N ILE A 61 -5.16 -5.51 84.00
CA ILE A 61 -3.95 -6.20 84.46
C ILE A 61 -3.84 -6.15 85.95
N ASP A 62 -4.00 -7.27 86.57
CA ASP A 62 -3.68 -7.43 88.03
C ASP A 62 -2.30 -8.12 88.09
N PRO A 63 -1.25 -7.35 88.52
CA PRO A 63 0.09 -7.90 88.65
C PRO A 63 0.18 -9.02 89.70
N TYR A 64 -0.69 -9.05 90.67
CA TYR A 64 -0.72 -10.08 91.74
C TYR A 64 -1.32 -11.39 91.19
N LYS A 65 -2.26 -11.31 90.26
CA LYS A 65 -2.88 -12.44 89.62
C LYS A 65 -1.88 -13.23 88.74
N ILE A 66 -0.88 -12.59 88.19
CA ILE A 66 0.18 -13.25 87.39
C ILE A 66 1.01 -14.19 88.27
N THR A 67 1.26 -13.84 89.51
CA THR A 67 2.06 -14.66 90.40
C THR A 67 1.28 -15.82 90.99
N GLU A 68 -0.05 -15.77 91.02
CA GLU A 68 -0.92 -16.82 91.55
C GLU A 68 -1.37 -17.87 90.55
N LEU A 69 -1.19 -17.61 89.22
CA LEU A 69 -1.62 -18.52 88.15
C LEU A 69 -0.58 -19.65 87.89
N TYR A 70 -1.08 -20.84 87.50
CA TYR A 70 -0.20 -21.92 87.01
C TYR A 70 0.52 -21.49 85.71
N GLN A 71 1.64 -22.09 85.44
CA GLN A 71 2.54 -21.71 84.31
C GLN A 71 1.80 -21.61 82.98
N PHE A 72 0.85 -22.51 82.69
CA PHE A 72 0.04 -22.49 81.46
C PHE A 72 -0.96 -21.31 81.45
N GLU A 73 -1.58 -21.03 82.55
CA GLU A 73 -2.51 -19.92 82.68
C GLU A 73 -1.77 -18.57 82.61
N GLN A 74 -0.54 -18.49 83.15
CA GLN A 74 0.34 -17.33 82.97
C GLN A 74 0.66 -17.03 81.56
N GLN A 75 0.97 -18.05 80.73
CA GLN A 75 1.22 -17.90 79.27
C GLN A 75 -0.01 -17.38 78.56
N THR A 76 -1.18 -17.93 78.78
CA THR A 76 -2.45 -17.50 78.19
C THR A 76 -2.77 -16.04 78.56
N TYR A 77 -2.62 -15.68 79.84
CA TYR A 77 -2.84 -14.36 80.26
C TYR A 77 -1.84 -13.33 79.75
N LEU A 78 -0.57 -13.71 79.59
CA LEU A 78 0.45 -12.89 78.90
C LEU A 78 0.15 -12.72 77.40
N GLN A 79 -0.34 -13.78 76.74
CA GLN A 79 -0.75 -13.69 75.33
C GLN A 79 -1.93 -12.73 75.13
N GLU A 80 -2.92 -12.74 76.03
CA GLU A 80 -4.03 -11.78 76.00
C GLU A 80 -3.55 -10.35 76.22
N ILE A 81 -2.64 -10.10 77.17
CA ILE A 81 -2.04 -8.76 77.38
C ILE A 81 -1.29 -8.29 76.13
N LEU A 82 -0.54 -9.14 75.46
CA LEU A 82 0.23 -8.80 74.30
C LEU A 82 -0.60 -8.69 73.04
N ARG A 83 -1.83 -9.25 72.99
CA ARG A 83 -2.69 -9.27 71.80
C ARG A 83 -2.89 -7.91 71.19
N GLY A 84 -3.26 -6.91 71.95
CA GLY A 84 -3.49 -5.54 71.47
C GLY A 84 -2.24 -4.91 70.83
N ARG A 85 -1.05 -5.17 71.40
CA ARG A 85 0.22 -4.69 70.88
C ARG A 85 0.61 -5.41 69.58
N TYR A 86 0.38 -6.71 69.45
CA TYR A 86 0.63 -7.45 68.22
C TYR A 86 -0.28 -6.97 67.10
N VAL A 87 -1.58 -6.83 67.34
CA VAL A 87 -2.56 -6.32 66.37
C VAL A 87 -2.17 -4.93 65.88
N HIS A 88 -1.79 -4.01 66.78
CA HIS A 88 -1.26 -2.71 66.44
C HIS A 88 -0.04 -2.81 65.47
N THR A 89 0.95 -3.62 65.87
CA THR A 89 2.18 -3.76 65.07
C THR A 89 1.90 -4.29 63.67
N ILE A 90 0.99 -5.25 63.51
CA ILE A 90 0.58 -5.79 62.22
C ILE A 90 -0.03 -4.69 61.34
N PHE A 91 -1.00 -3.92 61.83
CA PHE A 91 -1.65 -2.89 61.05
C PHE A 91 -0.70 -1.76 60.62
N VAL A 92 0.20 -1.34 61.49
CA VAL A 92 1.18 -0.32 61.14
C VAL A 92 2.21 -0.85 60.16
N SER A 93 2.64 -2.12 60.30
CA SER A 93 3.54 -2.74 59.33
C SER A 93 2.93 -2.85 57.94
N ILE A 94 1.62 -3.13 57.84
CA ILE A 94 0.88 -3.11 56.57
C ILE A 94 0.93 -1.70 55.95
N SER A 95 0.66 -0.65 56.74
CA SER A 95 0.71 0.76 56.28
C SER A 95 2.10 1.13 55.75
N ILE A 96 3.16 0.73 56.44
CA ILE A 96 4.55 0.98 56.05
C ILE A 96 4.86 0.30 54.74
N THR A 97 4.54 -1.00 54.62
CA THR A 97 4.78 -1.79 53.39
C THR A 97 4.08 -1.19 52.18
N ILE A 98 2.81 -0.81 52.34
CA ILE A 98 2.00 -0.23 51.27
C ILE A 98 2.53 1.14 50.88
N SER A 99 2.98 1.97 51.84
CA SER A 99 3.57 3.28 51.54
C SER A 99 4.83 3.14 50.67
N PHE A 100 5.66 2.13 50.97
CA PHE A 100 6.85 1.80 50.17
C PHE A 100 6.50 1.31 48.75
N LEU A 101 5.52 0.42 48.64
CA LEU A 101 5.05 -0.03 47.32
C LEU A 101 4.41 1.10 46.51
N THR A 102 3.75 2.04 47.17
CA THR A 102 3.11 3.20 46.52
C THR A 102 4.15 4.11 45.88
N ILE A 103 5.29 4.41 46.55
CA ILE A 103 6.35 5.23 45.91
C ILE A 103 7.00 4.51 44.75
N LEU A 104 7.19 3.20 44.82
CA LEU A 104 7.75 2.41 43.73
C LEU A 104 6.87 2.49 42.47
N LEU A 105 5.57 2.26 42.66
CA LEU A 105 4.61 2.37 41.54
C LEU A 105 4.48 3.82 41.04
N ALA A 106 4.51 4.81 41.94
CA ALA A 106 4.46 6.21 41.55
C ALA A 106 5.66 6.63 40.70
N PHE A 107 6.84 6.08 41.00
CA PHE A 107 8.02 6.30 40.20
C PHE A 107 7.94 5.61 38.80
N ILE A 108 7.37 4.40 38.72
CA ILE A 108 7.11 3.72 37.47
C ILE A 108 6.12 4.52 36.60
N ASP A 109 5.00 4.96 37.18
CA ASP A 109 4.00 5.81 36.49
C ASP A 109 4.63 7.11 35.96
N TYR A 110 5.53 7.73 36.75
CA TYR A 110 6.29 8.90 36.32
C TYR A 110 7.20 8.62 35.10
N ARG A 111 7.87 7.48 35.11
CA ARG A 111 8.75 7.10 33.97
C ARG A 111 7.98 6.93 32.67
N ILE A 112 6.73 6.52 32.74
CA ILE A 112 5.86 6.31 31.59
C ILE A 112 5.20 7.61 31.14
N LYS A 113 4.57 8.35 32.09
CA LYS A 113 3.75 9.53 31.75
C LYS A 113 4.49 10.86 31.79
N GLY A 114 5.61 10.93 32.51
CA GLY A 114 6.34 12.18 32.75
C GLY A 114 5.60 13.20 33.61
N GLU A 115 4.45 12.86 34.23
CA GLU A 115 3.67 13.76 35.08
C GLU A 115 4.22 13.73 36.53
N LEU A 116 4.49 14.91 37.13
CA LEU A 116 5.10 15.03 38.46
C LEU A 116 4.12 14.89 39.61
N SER A 117 2.81 15.01 39.37
CA SER A 117 1.81 15.02 40.42
C SER A 117 1.77 13.71 41.23
N THR A 118 1.78 12.58 40.54
CA THR A 118 1.74 11.25 41.19
C THR A 118 3.00 10.94 42.00
N PRO A 119 4.23 11.08 41.44
CA PRO A 119 5.43 10.71 42.20
C PRO A 119 5.72 11.63 43.40
N ILE A 120 5.40 12.92 43.31
CA ILE A 120 5.61 13.84 44.46
C ILE A 120 4.67 13.48 45.62
N VAL A 121 3.39 13.20 45.34
CA VAL A 121 2.46 12.72 46.34
C VAL A 121 2.84 11.33 46.84
N GLY A 122 3.37 10.46 45.97
CA GLY A 122 3.94 9.16 46.34
C GLY A 122 5.11 9.29 47.32
N VAL A 123 6.01 10.26 47.10
CA VAL A 123 7.10 10.59 48.05
C VAL A 123 6.52 11.06 49.38
N ALA A 124 5.47 11.91 49.38
CA ALA A 124 4.83 12.37 50.60
C ALA A 124 4.23 11.21 51.41
N LEU A 125 3.56 10.27 50.76
CA LEU A 125 3.02 9.05 51.39
C LEU A 125 4.14 8.15 51.94
N PHE A 126 5.22 8.00 51.22
CA PHE A 126 6.39 7.24 51.64
C PHE A 126 7.06 7.87 52.88
N CYS A 127 7.26 9.18 52.87
CA CYS A 127 7.78 9.91 54.02
C CYS A 127 6.90 9.75 55.26
N SER A 128 5.57 9.72 55.07
CA SER A 128 4.63 9.41 56.14
C SER A 128 4.80 7.97 56.65
N GLY A 129 5.01 6.98 55.76
CA GLY A 129 5.32 5.59 56.12
C GLY A 129 6.63 5.44 56.91
N LEU A 130 7.65 6.24 56.58
CA LEU A 130 8.90 6.30 57.40
C LEU A 130 8.61 6.82 58.82
N PHE A 131 7.69 7.77 58.93
CA PHE A 131 7.27 8.28 60.24
C PHE A 131 6.46 7.23 61.03
N ASP A 132 5.58 6.47 60.37
CA ASP A 132 4.89 5.33 60.97
C ASP A 132 5.88 4.21 61.39
N THR A 133 7.02 4.06 60.69
CA THR A 133 8.11 3.16 61.09
C THR A 133 8.71 3.60 62.44
N PHE A 134 9.01 4.90 62.58
CA PHE A 134 9.49 5.45 63.84
C PHE A 134 8.49 5.26 64.98
N HIS A 135 7.18 5.43 64.72
CA HIS A 135 6.13 5.18 65.67
C HIS A 135 6.10 3.72 66.15
N VAL A 136 6.10 2.73 65.25
CA VAL A 136 6.04 1.32 65.63
C VAL A 136 7.28 0.89 66.42
N LEU A 137 8.47 1.33 66.00
CA LEU A 137 9.71 1.06 66.73
C LEU A 137 9.73 1.66 68.10
N SER A 138 9.10 2.81 68.30
CA SER A 138 8.95 3.46 69.58
C SER A 138 7.88 2.78 70.46
N ALA A 139 6.74 2.43 69.87
CA ALA A 139 5.62 1.77 70.57
C ALA A 139 5.97 0.34 71.02
N THR A 140 6.82 -0.34 70.25
CA THR A 140 7.33 -1.69 70.57
C THR A 140 8.55 -1.67 71.51
N GLN A 141 9.04 -0.47 71.87
CA GLN A 141 10.23 -0.29 72.72
C GLN A 141 11.54 -0.84 72.11
N ILE A 142 11.60 -1.04 70.80
CA ILE A 142 12.85 -1.37 70.10
C ILE A 142 13.81 -0.19 70.13
N ILE A 143 13.29 1.01 70.01
CA ILE A 143 14.05 2.26 70.16
C ILE A 143 13.87 2.75 71.61
N HIS A 144 14.98 2.85 72.29
CA HIS A 144 15.02 3.39 73.63
C HIS A 144 15.32 4.88 73.54
N THR A 145 14.37 5.75 74.06
CA THR A 145 14.54 7.19 74.18
C THR A 145 14.86 7.52 75.63
N GLN A 146 15.50 8.67 75.86
CA GLN A 146 15.84 9.14 77.24
C GLN A 146 14.63 9.59 78.05
N SER A 147 13.40 9.48 77.47
CA SER A 147 12.17 10.00 78.05
C SER A 147 11.33 8.91 78.74
N GLN A 148 10.29 9.31 79.51
CA GLN A 148 9.32 8.42 80.12
C GLN A 148 8.58 7.59 78.99
N GLN A 149 8.87 6.30 78.97
CA GLN A 149 8.41 5.42 77.89
C GLN A 149 6.88 5.25 77.78
N PHE A 150 6.17 5.52 78.84
CA PHE A 150 4.71 5.30 78.90
C PHE A 150 3.91 6.22 77.97
N TYR A 151 4.33 7.45 77.72
CA TYR A 151 3.61 8.38 76.85
C TYR A 151 4.11 8.40 75.44
N LEU A 152 5.17 7.70 75.14
CA LEU A 152 5.86 7.76 73.86
C LEU A 152 4.98 7.28 72.71
N ALA A 153 4.21 6.20 72.86
CA ALA A 153 3.34 5.67 71.86
C ALA A 153 2.21 6.64 71.43
N SER A 154 1.55 7.29 72.40
CA SER A 154 0.52 8.30 72.08
C SER A 154 1.12 9.58 71.49
N PHE A 155 2.28 9.99 71.94
CA PHE A 155 3.01 11.14 71.42
C PHE A 155 3.45 10.94 69.96
N THR A 156 4.10 9.83 69.67
CA THR A 156 4.54 9.50 68.27
C THR A 156 3.36 9.30 67.36
N TRP A 157 2.25 8.69 67.79
CA TRP A 157 1.00 8.57 67.03
C TRP A 157 0.45 9.93 66.60
N PHE A 158 0.31 10.87 67.54
CA PHE A 158 -0.18 12.21 67.22
C PHE A 158 0.68 12.87 66.14
N PHE A 159 2.01 12.80 66.27
CA PHE A 159 2.91 13.40 65.28
C PHE A 159 2.90 12.67 63.95
N CYS A 160 2.71 11.35 63.91
CA CYS A 160 2.53 10.60 62.65
C CYS A 160 1.33 11.13 61.85
N ARG A 161 0.19 11.30 62.51
CA ARG A 161 -1.05 11.77 61.88
C ARG A 161 -0.96 13.25 61.48
N LEU A 162 -0.38 14.06 62.32
CA LEU A 162 -0.11 15.47 62.02
C LEU A 162 0.83 15.62 60.83
N PHE A 163 1.91 14.85 60.83
CA PHE A 163 2.87 14.84 59.71
C PHE A 163 2.24 14.34 58.41
N HIS A 164 1.50 13.23 58.47
CA HIS A 164 0.82 12.68 57.30
C HIS A 164 -0.12 13.70 56.65
N ALA A 165 -0.99 14.35 57.43
CA ALA A 165 -1.88 15.38 56.91
C ALA A 165 -1.10 16.57 56.33
N SER A 166 -0.08 17.05 57.05
CA SER A 166 0.71 18.22 56.66
C SER A 166 1.52 17.99 55.39
N ILE A 167 2.17 16.82 55.26
CA ILE A 167 2.99 16.52 54.05
C ILE A 167 2.13 16.29 52.81
N LEU A 168 0.90 15.75 52.97
CA LEU A 168 -0.07 15.66 51.88
C LEU A 168 -0.59 17.05 51.47
N ILE A 169 -0.84 17.95 52.42
CA ILE A 169 -1.20 19.34 52.13
C ILE A 169 -0.07 20.03 51.36
N LEU A 170 1.17 19.87 51.79
CA LEU A 170 2.34 20.42 51.09
C LEU A 170 2.50 19.78 49.69
N GLY A 171 2.46 18.44 49.60
CA GLY A 171 2.65 17.70 48.33
C GLY A 171 1.61 18.03 47.29
N THR A 172 0.34 18.19 47.67
CA THR A 172 -0.76 18.57 46.75
C THR A 172 -0.87 20.07 46.55
N GLY A 173 -0.59 20.85 47.60
CA GLY A 173 -0.67 22.33 47.63
C GLY A 173 0.32 22.98 46.66
N VAL A 174 1.53 22.43 46.50
CA VAL A 174 2.53 22.93 45.56
C VAL A 174 1.96 22.97 44.15
N PHE A 175 1.20 21.96 43.75
CA PHE A 175 0.56 21.87 42.41
C PHE A 175 -0.60 22.84 42.24
N LEU A 176 -1.29 23.18 43.34
CA LEU A 176 -2.39 24.13 43.33
C LEU A 176 -1.91 25.58 43.30
N ALA A 177 -0.78 25.88 43.96
CA ALA A 177 -0.22 27.24 44.06
C ALA A 177 0.42 27.74 42.75
N LYS A 178 1.13 26.88 41.98
CA LYS A 178 1.83 27.26 40.74
C LYS A 178 1.57 26.24 39.62
N PRO A 179 0.38 26.21 39.04
CA PRO A 179 0.03 25.19 38.02
C PRO A 179 0.81 25.30 36.70
N SER A 180 1.21 26.51 36.30
CA SER A 180 1.95 26.77 35.07
C SER A 180 3.37 26.21 35.08
N ALA A 181 4.04 26.27 36.22
CA ALA A 181 5.41 25.77 36.38
C ALA A 181 5.54 24.24 36.10
N PHE A 182 4.43 23.51 36.18
CA PHE A 182 4.42 22.06 35.96
C PHE A 182 3.98 21.64 34.54
N ARG A 183 3.47 22.55 33.68
CA ARG A 183 2.97 22.27 32.34
C ARG A 183 3.95 22.62 31.22
N GLU A 184 4.74 23.67 31.36
CA GLU A 184 5.50 24.28 30.26
C GLU A 184 7.01 24.11 30.35
N GLU A 185 7.57 23.51 31.40
CA GLU A 185 9.02 23.40 31.55
C GLU A 185 9.66 22.25 30.77
N SER A 186 10.90 22.48 30.31
CA SER A 186 11.75 21.48 29.68
C SER A 186 11.97 20.25 30.58
N GLY A 187 12.20 19.07 30.03
CA GLY A 187 12.37 17.82 30.79
C GLY A 187 13.45 17.90 31.87
N THR A 188 14.48 18.75 31.70
CA THR A 188 15.56 18.94 32.65
C THR A 188 15.10 19.70 33.93
N ASN A 189 14.30 20.74 33.75
CA ASN A 189 13.78 21.51 34.88
C ASN A 189 12.75 20.71 35.71
N ARG A 190 11.90 19.93 35.04
CA ARG A 190 10.97 18.99 35.69
C ARG A 190 11.71 17.99 36.59
N ARG A 191 12.80 17.40 36.10
CA ARG A 191 13.61 16.46 36.85
C ARG A 191 14.28 17.13 38.08
N ARG A 192 14.83 18.33 37.93
CA ARG A 192 15.42 19.10 39.04
C ARG A 192 14.40 19.41 40.13
N MET A 193 13.20 19.82 39.72
CA MET A 193 12.12 20.14 40.67
C MET A 193 11.63 18.88 41.39
N PHE A 194 11.48 17.75 40.72
CA PHE A 194 11.14 16.47 41.36
C PHE A 194 12.18 16.09 42.44
N ILE A 195 13.46 16.12 42.06
CA ILE A 195 14.55 15.80 43.00
C ILE A 195 14.55 16.77 44.17
N GLY A 196 14.42 18.08 43.94
CA GLY A 196 14.42 19.11 44.95
C GLY A 196 13.30 18.93 45.98
N LEU A 197 12.05 18.71 45.51
CA LEU A 197 10.90 18.46 46.39
C LEU A 197 11.02 17.12 47.13
N SER A 198 11.51 16.09 46.48
CA SER A 198 11.73 14.79 47.15
C SER A 198 12.78 14.88 48.25
N VAL A 199 13.90 15.52 47.97
CA VAL A 199 14.94 15.78 48.99
C VAL A 199 14.42 16.61 50.13
N LEU A 200 13.63 17.67 49.85
CA LEU A 200 13.00 18.50 50.87
C LEU A 200 12.07 17.66 51.79
N PHE A 201 11.22 16.81 51.22
CA PHE A 201 10.29 15.98 52.00
C PHE A 201 11.03 14.96 52.87
N VAL A 202 12.04 14.30 52.32
CA VAL A 202 12.89 13.36 53.07
C VAL A 202 13.65 14.08 54.17
N ALA A 203 14.27 15.22 53.88
CA ALA A 203 14.95 16.02 54.88
C ALA A 203 14.03 16.48 56.01
N LEU A 204 12.81 16.96 55.68
CA LEU A 204 11.81 17.33 56.65
C LEU A 204 11.41 16.16 57.54
N THR A 205 11.26 14.96 56.96
CA THR A 205 10.93 13.73 57.69
C THR A 205 12.00 13.39 58.71
N PHE A 206 13.27 13.30 58.29
CA PHE A 206 14.37 12.98 59.19
C PHE A 206 14.60 14.07 60.24
N PHE A 207 14.46 15.33 59.87
CA PHE A 207 14.56 16.44 60.83
C PHE A 207 13.47 16.32 61.90
N THR A 208 12.23 16.05 61.52
CA THR A 208 11.10 15.94 62.48
C THR A 208 11.30 14.70 63.38
N ILE A 209 11.64 13.53 62.79
CA ILE A 209 11.93 12.32 63.59
C ILE A 209 13.09 12.56 64.52
N GLY A 210 14.18 13.19 64.08
CA GLY A 210 15.34 13.51 64.92
C GLY A 210 15.00 14.45 66.05
N ALA A 211 14.20 15.49 65.77
CA ALA A 211 13.75 16.45 66.83
C ALA A 211 12.87 15.76 67.89
N LEU A 212 12.02 14.82 67.49
CA LEU A 212 11.20 14.03 68.39
C LEU A 212 12.01 13.00 69.18
N TYR A 213 12.99 12.38 68.57
CA TYR A 213 13.87 11.40 69.19
C TYR A 213 14.75 12.02 70.29
N LEU A 214 15.28 13.21 70.01
CA LEU A 214 16.14 13.95 70.97
C LEU A 214 15.40 14.62 72.06
N ARG A 215 14.05 14.63 72.03
CA ARG A 215 13.26 15.30 73.05
C ARG A 215 13.22 14.50 74.35
N THR A 216 13.62 15.14 75.47
CA THR A 216 13.65 14.52 76.77
C THR A 216 12.34 14.69 77.57
N ASP A 217 11.60 15.78 77.30
CA ASP A 217 10.31 16.08 77.97
C ASP A 217 9.16 15.78 76.99
N ILE A 218 8.42 14.71 77.28
CA ILE A 218 7.28 14.27 76.43
C ILE A 218 6.00 14.70 77.18
N PRO A 219 5.19 15.56 76.53
CA PRO A 219 3.92 15.97 77.15
C PRO A 219 2.95 14.79 77.19
N GLN A 220 2.15 14.73 78.19
CA GLN A 220 1.07 13.77 78.33
C GLN A 220 0.04 14.05 77.24
N MET A 221 -0.20 13.09 76.35
CA MET A 221 -1.15 13.18 75.22
C MET A 221 -2.44 12.39 75.48
N LEU A 222 -2.46 11.58 76.51
CA LEU A 222 -3.58 10.71 76.89
C LEU A 222 -4.03 11.08 78.34
N TYR A 223 -5.30 11.45 78.49
CA TYR A 223 -5.93 11.82 79.73
C TYR A 223 -7.17 10.96 80.02
N PRO A 224 -7.02 9.71 80.51
CA PRO A 224 -8.09 8.72 80.59
C PRO A 224 -9.35 9.16 81.34
N TYR A 225 -9.21 10.10 82.24
CA TYR A 225 -10.31 10.60 83.10
C TYR A 225 -10.99 11.89 82.62
N ARG A 226 -10.65 12.37 81.40
CA ARG A 226 -11.31 13.53 80.78
C ARG A 226 -12.36 13.04 79.75
N ASN A 227 -13.40 13.87 79.52
CA ASN A 227 -14.44 13.61 78.53
C ASN A 227 -13.87 13.34 77.11
N LEU A 228 -12.70 13.96 76.85
CA LEU A 228 -11.91 13.72 75.65
C LEU A 228 -10.50 13.28 76.08
N ALA A 229 -10.30 11.97 76.20
CA ALA A 229 -9.02 11.39 76.61
C ALA A 229 -7.85 11.78 75.70
N ARG A 230 -8.11 12.03 74.41
CA ARG A 230 -7.12 12.34 73.39
C ARG A 230 -7.44 13.65 72.64
N SER A 231 -7.58 14.77 73.44
CA SER A 231 -7.95 16.10 72.90
C SER A 231 -6.98 16.63 71.84
N TYR A 232 -5.70 16.28 71.88
CA TYR A 232 -4.71 16.71 70.88
C TYR A 232 -4.97 16.11 69.48
N ASP A 233 -5.53 14.89 69.35
CA ASP A 233 -5.86 14.20 68.07
C ASP A 233 -6.98 14.95 67.32
N LEU A 234 -7.65 15.97 67.91
CA LEU A 234 -8.54 16.87 67.17
C LEU A 234 -7.82 17.70 66.11
N VAL A 235 -6.51 18.01 66.26
CA VAL A 235 -5.76 18.77 65.23
C VAL A 235 -5.59 18.01 63.94
N PRO A 236 -5.07 16.77 63.94
CA PRO A 236 -5.05 15.96 62.73
C PRO A 236 -6.45 15.71 62.12
N LEU A 237 -7.50 15.54 62.94
CA LEU A 237 -8.88 15.38 62.47
C LEU A 237 -9.31 16.59 61.60
N ILE A 238 -9.09 17.81 62.11
CA ILE A 238 -9.41 19.05 61.39
C ILE A 238 -8.61 19.13 60.08
N LEU A 239 -7.32 18.80 60.12
CA LEU A 239 -6.48 18.82 58.93
C LEU A 239 -6.94 17.82 57.87
N TYR A 240 -7.33 16.59 58.24
CA TYR A 240 -7.91 15.64 57.32
C TYR A 240 -9.24 16.08 56.72
N ALA A 241 -10.10 16.71 57.51
CA ALA A 241 -11.34 17.30 57.03
C ALA A 241 -11.08 18.42 56.01
N ILE A 242 -10.13 19.34 56.28
CA ILE A 242 -9.72 20.37 55.31
C ILE A 242 -9.14 19.75 54.05
N LEU A 243 -8.25 18.76 54.21
CA LEU A 243 -7.62 18.08 53.12
C LEU A 243 -8.67 17.39 52.22
N GLY A 244 -9.60 16.64 52.82
CA GLY A 244 -10.63 15.87 52.09
C GLY A 244 -11.72 16.71 51.45
N LEU A 245 -12.14 17.81 52.10
CA LEU A 245 -13.23 18.66 51.64
C LEU A 245 -12.79 19.77 50.67
N TYR A 246 -11.56 20.30 50.83
CA TYR A 246 -11.14 21.49 50.09
C TYR A 246 -9.94 21.24 49.16
N ILE A 247 -8.87 20.62 49.68
CA ILE A 247 -7.60 20.57 48.94
C ILE A 247 -7.63 19.46 47.89
N LEU A 248 -7.93 18.23 48.28
CA LEU A 248 -7.90 17.09 47.37
C LEU A 248 -8.95 17.12 46.26
N PRO A 249 -10.20 17.59 46.47
CA PRO A 249 -11.15 17.76 45.37
C PRO A 249 -10.67 18.79 44.34
N ARG A 250 -10.00 19.89 44.76
CA ARG A 250 -9.39 20.86 43.86
C ARG A 250 -8.20 20.24 43.09
N PHE A 251 -7.37 19.46 43.79
CA PHE A 251 -6.28 18.73 43.20
C PHE A 251 -6.78 17.71 42.18
N GLN A 252 -7.79 16.92 42.52
CA GLN A 252 -8.43 15.95 41.61
C GLN A 252 -9.03 16.59 40.35
N ASN A 253 -9.68 17.76 40.51
CA ASN A 253 -10.24 18.48 39.37
C ASN A 253 -9.14 19.02 38.42
N ARG A 254 -7.99 19.39 39.00
CA ARG A 254 -6.87 19.96 38.24
C ARG A 254 -5.98 18.89 37.61
N PHE A 255 -5.80 17.76 38.26
CA PHE A 255 -4.99 16.61 37.86
C PHE A 255 -5.85 15.32 37.89
N PRO A 256 -6.81 15.19 36.96
CA PRO A 256 -7.75 14.08 36.98
C PRO A 256 -7.01 12.76 36.65
N SER A 257 -6.93 11.90 37.65
CA SER A 257 -6.38 10.55 37.57
C SER A 257 -7.08 9.63 38.54
N LEU A 258 -7.03 8.32 38.33
CA LEU A 258 -7.55 7.34 39.31
C LEU A 258 -6.83 7.46 40.64
N PHE A 259 -5.53 7.75 40.61
CA PHE A 259 -4.74 8.02 41.82
C PHE A 259 -5.28 9.23 42.61
N ALA A 260 -5.54 10.35 41.96
CA ALA A 260 -6.08 11.54 42.63
C ALA A 260 -7.49 11.29 43.22
N GLN A 261 -8.31 10.51 42.51
CA GLN A 261 -9.64 10.13 43.00
C GLN A 261 -9.56 9.25 44.25
N THR A 262 -8.74 8.19 44.19
CA THR A 262 -8.57 7.27 45.32
C THR A 262 -7.86 7.94 46.52
N LEU A 263 -6.95 8.88 46.27
CA LEU A 263 -6.34 9.72 47.28
C LEU A 263 -7.40 10.60 47.98
N THR A 264 -8.36 11.15 47.22
CA THR A 264 -9.48 11.90 47.80
C THR A 264 -10.38 10.99 48.66
N LEU A 265 -10.68 9.78 48.14
CA LEU A 265 -11.49 8.79 48.86
C LEU A 265 -10.79 8.26 50.11
N SER A 266 -9.45 8.23 50.15
CA SER A 266 -8.70 7.78 51.32
C SER A 266 -8.86 8.70 52.55
N MET A 267 -9.40 9.91 52.35
CA MET A 267 -9.71 10.80 53.48
C MET A 267 -10.90 10.32 54.33
N ILE A 268 -11.78 9.46 53.75
CA ILE A 268 -12.88 8.84 54.52
C ILE A 268 -12.32 7.98 55.66
N PRO A 269 -11.50 6.95 55.39
CA PRO A 269 -10.88 6.18 56.46
C PRO A 269 -9.90 7.03 57.32
N ALA A 270 -9.24 8.06 56.77
CA ALA A 270 -8.37 8.95 57.53
C ALA A 270 -9.13 9.75 58.61
N VAL A 271 -10.30 10.28 58.25
CA VAL A 271 -11.18 10.94 59.19
C VAL A 271 -11.74 9.93 60.23
N ALA A 272 -12.19 8.74 59.76
CA ALA A 272 -12.64 7.67 60.64
C ALA A 272 -11.55 7.26 61.66
N THR A 273 -10.29 7.15 61.22
CA THR A 273 -9.13 6.90 62.09
C THR A 273 -9.09 7.86 63.27
N GLN A 274 -9.24 9.15 63.00
CA GLN A 274 -9.17 10.18 64.06
C GLN A 274 -10.44 10.20 64.92
N LEU A 275 -11.61 9.92 64.34
CA LEU A 275 -12.86 9.85 65.14
C LEU A 275 -12.79 8.71 66.17
N TYR A 276 -12.35 7.52 65.76
CA TYR A 276 -12.14 6.39 66.69
C TYR A 276 -11.10 6.72 67.74
N MET A 277 -10.03 7.43 67.36
CA MET A 277 -8.96 7.78 68.28
C MET A 277 -9.42 8.83 69.30
N VAL A 278 -10.06 9.92 68.84
CA VAL A 278 -10.48 11.06 69.67
C VAL A 278 -11.60 10.69 70.65
N PHE A 279 -12.63 10.03 70.11
CA PHE A 279 -13.89 9.80 70.87
C PHE A 279 -14.01 8.38 71.43
N GLY A 280 -13.22 7.44 71.00
CA GLY A 280 -13.35 6.03 71.35
C GLY A 280 -12.20 5.49 72.22
N SER A 281 -10.95 5.93 71.97
CA SER A 281 -9.77 5.37 72.64
C SER A 281 -9.46 6.07 73.93
N ASN A 282 -9.48 5.34 75.00
CA ASN A 282 -9.18 5.85 76.37
C ASN A 282 -7.88 5.32 76.98
N GLU A 283 -7.36 4.23 76.40
CA GLU A 283 -6.12 3.57 76.78
C GLU A 283 -5.24 3.22 75.62
N LEU A 284 -3.98 2.87 75.86
CA LEU A 284 -3.08 2.33 74.81
C LEU A 284 -3.47 0.88 74.45
N PHE A 285 -3.50 0.61 73.21
CA PHE A 285 -3.80 -0.74 72.62
C PHE A 285 -5.22 -1.23 72.94
N ASP A 286 -6.12 -0.33 73.37
CA ASP A 286 -7.54 -0.67 73.48
C ASP A 286 -8.15 -0.96 72.10
N ASN A 287 -9.39 -1.44 72.08
CA ASN A 287 -10.08 -1.82 70.86
C ASN A 287 -10.16 -0.67 69.83
N ASN A 288 -10.55 0.54 70.27
CA ASN A 288 -10.68 1.70 69.41
C ASN A 288 -9.32 2.20 68.90
N PHE A 289 -8.27 2.06 69.69
CA PHE A 289 -6.89 2.34 69.29
C PHE A 289 -6.49 1.43 68.11
N ASN A 290 -6.73 0.13 68.22
CA ASN A 290 -6.38 -0.83 67.16
C ASN A 290 -7.26 -0.69 65.91
N ILE A 291 -8.57 -0.38 66.06
CA ILE A 291 -9.46 -0.03 64.95
C ILE A 291 -8.95 1.23 64.23
N SER A 292 -8.48 2.23 64.95
CA SER A 292 -7.86 3.43 64.32
C SER A 292 -6.66 3.05 63.45
N HIS A 293 -5.81 2.13 63.88
CA HIS A 293 -4.66 1.68 63.10
C HIS A 293 -5.08 0.83 61.90
N PHE A 294 -6.13 0.04 62.01
CA PHE A 294 -6.74 -0.65 60.87
C PHE A 294 -7.26 0.36 59.84
N MET A 295 -7.98 1.38 60.22
CA MET A 295 -8.45 2.45 59.34
C MET A 295 -7.29 3.23 58.70
N ALA A 296 -6.22 3.47 59.46
CA ALA A 296 -5.02 4.09 58.96
C ALA A 296 -4.36 3.26 57.83
N ALA A 297 -4.35 1.92 57.95
CA ALA A 297 -3.86 1.04 56.90
C ALA A 297 -4.70 1.17 55.62
N ILE A 298 -6.04 1.26 55.72
CA ILE A 298 -6.94 1.49 54.60
C ILE A 298 -6.64 2.83 53.93
N THR A 299 -6.28 3.86 54.69
CA THR A 299 -5.88 5.17 54.14
C THR A 299 -4.70 5.07 53.18
N TYR A 300 -3.74 4.17 53.40
CA TYR A 300 -2.62 3.90 52.47
C TYR A 300 -3.00 2.95 51.33
N ILE A 301 -3.88 1.95 51.57
CA ILE A 301 -4.31 0.97 50.56
C ILE A 301 -5.01 1.67 49.39
N LEU A 302 -5.88 2.64 49.65
CA LEU A 302 -6.67 3.29 48.62
C LEU A 302 -5.84 4.02 47.53
N PRO A 303 -4.87 4.90 47.90
CA PRO A 303 -3.98 5.51 46.91
C PRO A 303 -3.13 4.46 46.16
N PHE A 304 -2.69 3.38 46.81
CA PHE A 304 -1.97 2.29 46.19
C PHE A 304 -2.81 1.59 45.13
N ILE A 305 -4.07 1.26 45.43
CA ILE A 305 -5.01 0.70 44.43
C ILE A 305 -5.19 1.68 43.28
N GLY A 306 -5.36 2.97 43.58
CA GLY A 306 -5.55 3.98 42.54
C GLY A 306 -4.38 4.08 41.59
N ILE A 307 -3.16 4.06 42.10
CA ILE A 307 -1.97 4.11 41.24
C ILE A 307 -1.78 2.79 40.45
N SER A 308 -2.11 1.65 41.08
CA SER A 308 -2.06 0.34 40.39
C SER A 308 -3.04 0.27 39.22
N LEU A 309 -4.28 0.73 39.44
CA LEU A 309 -5.29 0.82 38.38
C LEU A 309 -4.89 1.82 37.28
N ASN A 310 -4.32 2.96 37.67
CA ASN A 310 -3.82 3.96 36.75
C ASN A 310 -2.69 3.41 35.85
N TYR A 311 -1.80 2.63 36.43
CA TYR A 311 -0.74 1.91 35.68
C TYR A 311 -1.30 0.88 34.72
N LEU A 312 -2.21 0.01 35.17
CA LEU A 312 -2.84 -1.01 34.32
C LEU A 312 -3.58 -0.41 33.14
N GLU A 313 -4.27 0.71 33.34
CA GLU A 313 -4.97 1.40 32.28
C GLU A 313 -4.03 2.02 31.26
N THR A 314 -2.97 2.68 31.74
CA THR A 314 -1.94 3.23 30.84
C THR A 314 -1.32 2.13 29.99
N HIS A 315 -0.95 1.01 30.59
CA HIS A 315 -0.39 -0.14 29.88
C HIS A 315 -1.37 -0.73 28.85
N ARG A 316 -2.65 -0.84 29.20
CA ARG A 316 -3.68 -1.30 28.25
C ARG A 316 -3.88 -0.34 27.08
N SER A 317 -3.83 0.98 27.34
CA SER A 317 -3.95 1.97 26.27
C SER A 317 -2.75 1.96 25.32
N GLU A 318 -1.53 1.80 25.84
CA GLU A 318 -0.32 1.63 25.03
C GLU A 318 -0.40 0.37 24.14
N GLN A 319 -0.83 -0.76 24.70
CA GLN A 319 -0.99 -2.00 23.94
C GLN A 319 -2.03 -1.87 22.82
N ARG A 320 -3.13 -1.15 23.05
CA ARG A 320 -4.13 -0.87 22.00
C ARG A 320 -3.52 -0.06 20.85
N VAL A 321 -2.81 1.03 21.18
CA VAL A 321 -2.18 1.88 20.16
C VAL A 321 -1.15 1.09 19.33
N ILE A 322 -0.34 0.24 19.98
CA ILE A 322 0.62 -0.62 19.29
C ILE A 322 -0.11 -1.61 18.38
N THR A 323 -1.22 -2.19 18.84
CA THR A 323 -2.00 -3.15 18.04
C THR A 323 -2.63 -2.45 16.83
N GLU A 324 -3.22 -1.26 17.00
CA GLU A 324 -3.80 -0.46 15.92
C GLU A 324 -2.73 -0.05 14.89
N LEU A 325 -1.56 0.40 15.37
CA LEU A 325 -0.45 0.76 14.50
C LEU A 325 0.06 -0.43 13.69
N ASN A 326 0.21 -1.59 14.34
CA ASN A 326 0.62 -2.82 13.65
C ASN A 326 -0.40 -3.25 12.58
N GLN A 327 -1.70 -3.13 12.87
CA GLN A 327 -2.75 -3.40 11.89
C GLN A 327 -2.68 -2.43 10.71
N GLU A 328 -2.46 -1.13 10.96
CA GLU A 328 -2.29 -0.13 9.91
C GLU A 328 -1.08 -0.44 9.02
N VAL A 329 0.06 -0.83 9.63
CA VAL A 329 1.27 -1.24 8.89
C VAL A 329 0.99 -2.46 8.02
N VAL A 330 0.31 -3.50 8.53
CA VAL A 330 -0.04 -4.69 7.77
C VAL A 330 -0.96 -4.35 6.60
N VAL A 331 -2.03 -3.57 6.84
CA VAL A 331 -2.96 -3.14 5.77
C VAL A 331 -2.23 -2.32 4.70
N ARG A 332 -1.32 -1.46 5.12
CA ARG A 332 -0.50 -0.68 4.20
C ARG A 332 0.41 -1.56 3.35
N GLN A 333 1.10 -2.53 3.97
CA GLN A 333 1.95 -3.49 3.25
C GLN A 333 1.14 -4.32 2.24
N GLU A 334 -0.01 -4.88 2.66
CA GLU A 334 -0.89 -5.62 1.75
C GLU A 334 -1.37 -4.76 0.57
N THR A 335 -1.65 -3.48 0.82
CA THR A 335 -2.08 -2.54 -0.22
C THR A 335 -0.95 -2.24 -1.19
N GLU A 336 0.27 -2.02 -0.68
CA GLU A 336 1.48 -1.81 -1.48
C GLU A 336 1.82 -3.05 -2.32
N GLU A 337 1.73 -4.26 -1.75
CA GLU A 337 1.94 -5.52 -2.46
C GLU A 337 0.89 -5.75 -3.56
N LYS A 338 -0.40 -5.50 -3.28
CA LYS A 338 -1.47 -5.60 -4.28
C LYS A 338 -1.26 -4.60 -5.42
N LEU A 339 -0.94 -3.35 -5.10
CA LEU A 339 -0.65 -2.33 -6.10
C LEU A 339 0.56 -2.71 -6.97
N SER A 340 1.63 -3.16 -6.34
CA SER A 340 2.83 -3.65 -7.03
C SER A 340 2.50 -4.86 -7.93
N GLY A 341 1.70 -5.81 -7.43
CA GLY A 341 1.25 -6.96 -8.21
C GLY A 341 0.46 -6.56 -9.45
N VAL A 342 -0.48 -5.63 -9.32
CA VAL A 342 -1.28 -5.10 -10.45
C VAL A 342 -0.38 -4.39 -11.47
N LEU A 343 0.52 -3.52 -11.01
CA LEU A 343 1.46 -2.83 -11.90
C LEU A 343 2.38 -3.80 -12.64
N ASN A 344 2.90 -4.81 -11.94
CA ASN A 344 3.85 -5.77 -12.51
C ASN A 344 3.20 -6.80 -13.44
N SER A 345 1.91 -7.07 -13.29
CA SER A 345 1.15 -7.97 -14.20
C SER A 345 0.69 -7.28 -15.48
N SER A 346 0.77 -5.96 -15.57
CA SER A 346 0.36 -5.22 -16.76
C SER A 346 1.29 -5.50 -17.94
N PRO A 347 0.76 -5.90 -19.13
CA PRO A 347 1.55 -6.05 -20.35
C PRO A 347 2.01 -4.71 -20.94
N SER A 348 1.41 -3.61 -20.53
CA SER A 348 1.79 -2.27 -20.94
C SER A 348 2.89 -1.72 -20.04
N ALA A 349 3.83 -0.98 -20.63
CA ALA A 349 4.84 -0.26 -19.87
C ALA A 349 4.18 0.88 -19.08
N ILE A 350 4.23 0.80 -17.74
CA ILE A 350 3.70 1.81 -16.84
C ILE A 350 4.87 2.51 -16.16
N MET A 351 4.89 3.81 -16.26
CA MET A 351 5.94 4.68 -15.75
C MET A 351 5.33 5.85 -14.99
N ALA A 352 5.98 6.29 -13.93
CA ALA A 352 5.61 7.55 -13.28
C ALA A 352 6.81 8.49 -13.24
N PHE A 353 6.53 9.76 -13.39
CA PHE A 353 7.52 10.83 -13.44
C PHE A 353 7.15 11.95 -12.48
N THR A 354 8.17 12.53 -11.84
CA THR A 354 8.05 13.78 -11.08
C THR A 354 8.50 14.92 -11.97
N ALA A 355 7.70 15.97 -12.04
CA ALA A 355 7.98 17.15 -12.85
C ALA A 355 9.07 18.02 -12.22
N ILE A 356 10.07 18.40 -13.02
CA ILE A 356 11.06 19.42 -12.69
C ILE A 356 10.61 20.71 -13.37
N LYS A 357 10.34 21.75 -12.56
CA LYS A 357 9.89 23.05 -13.04
C LYS A 357 10.93 24.12 -12.75
N ASN A 358 11.03 25.12 -13.61
CA ASN A 358 11.83 26.30 -13.35
C ASN A 358 11.15 27.24 -12.33
N LYS A 359 11.78 28.37 -12.00
CA LYS A 359 11.25 29.39 -11.06
C LYS A 359 9.93 30.01 -11.52
N GLU A 360 9.61 29.92 -12.80
CA GLU A 360 8.40 30.44 -13.43
C GLU A 360 7.29 29.40 -13.53
N GLY A 361 7.52 28.14 -13.01
CA GLY A 361 6.55 27.08 -13.03
C GLY A 361 6.47 26.27 -14.34
N ILE A 362 7.35 26.58 -15.32
CA ILE A 362 7.41 25.88 -16.61
C ILE A 362 8.14 24.54 -16.43
N LEU A 363 7.60 23.49 -17.04
CA LEU A 363 8.22 22.17 -17.06
C LEU A 363 9.54 22.22 -17.82
N THR A 364 10.63 21.82 -17.17
CA THR A 364 11.96 21.77 -17.78
C THR A 364 12.46 20.35 -17.99
N ASP A 365 12.03 19.40 -17.15
CA ASP A 365 12.42 18.00 -17.23
C ASP A 365 11.47 17.12 -16.41
N LEU A 366 11.63 15.81 -16.53
CA LEU A 366 10.90 14.79 -15.80
C LEU A 366 11.88 13.81 -15.15
N THR A 367 11.75 13.59 -13.85
CA THR A 367 12.51 12.56 -13.14
C THR A 367 11.66 11.28 -13.06
N TRP A 368 12.21 10.18 -13.53
CA TRP A 368 11.56 8.88 -13.48
C TRP A 368 11.49 8.34 -12.04
N THR A 369 10.31 7.99 -11.55
CA THR A 369 10.11 7.52 -10.17
C THR A 369 9.68 6.07 -10.08
N ILE A 370 8.83 5.60 -10.99
CA ILE A 370 8.28 4.23 -10.98
C ILE A 370 8.35 3.67 -12.39
N ALA A 371 8.70 2.38 -12.49
CA ALA A 371 8.64 1.60 -13.71
C ALA A 371 8.21 0.16 -13.41
N ASN A 372 7.25 -0.36 -14.17
CA ASN A 372 6.92 -1.79 -14.11
C ASN A 372 7.86 -2.62 -15.02
N PRO A 373 7.91 -3.96 -14.88
CA PRO A 373 8.78 -4.82 -15.69
C PRO A 373 8.54 -4.74 -17.20
N ALA A 374 7.33 -4.40 -17.64
CA ALA A 374 6.99 -4.27 -19.05
C ALA A 374 7.78 -3.17 -19.78
N VAL A 375 8.30 -2.17 -19.05
CA VAL A 375 9.19 -1.15 -19.62
C VAL A 375 10.43 -1.78 -20.24
N LYS A 376 11.09 -2.71 -19.53
CA LYS A 376 12.28 -3.41 -20.04
C LYS A 376 11.96 -4.32 -21.22
N GLN A 377 10.76 -4.91 -21.24
CA GLN A 377 10.32 -5.76 -22.36
C GLN A 377 10.01 -4.93 -23.60
N LEU A 378 9.50 -3.72 -23.43
CA LEU A 378 9.08 -2.87 -24.54
C LEU A 378 10.25 -2.11 -25.18
N PHE A 379 11.16 -1.57 -24.33
CA PHE A 379 12.24 -0.67 -24.76
C PHE A 379 13.64 -1.33 -24.71
N GLY A 380 13.75 -2.56 -24.19
CA GLY A 380 15.02 -3.28 -24.06
C GLY A 380 15.69 -3.13 -22.69
N PRO A 381 16.79 -3.83 -22.44
CA PRO A 381 17.48 -3.90 -21.14
C PRO A 381 18.43 -2.71 -20.89
N ASP A 382 18.27 -1.59 -21.56
CA ASP A 382 19.17 -0.44 -21.41
C ASP A 382 19.17 0.07 -19.95
N HIS A 383 20.37 0.18 -19.36
CA HIS A 383 20.58 0.62 -17.99
C HIS A 383 20.21 2.09 -17.75
N THR A 384 19.99 2.88 -18.79
CA THR A 384 19.54 4.27 -18.69
C THR A 384 18.07 4.38 -18.33
N LEU A 385 17.26 3.33 -18.59
CA LEU A 385 15.83 3.26 -18.30
C LEU A 385 15.53 2.82 -16.85
N LEU A 386 16.10 3.52 -15.86
CA LEU A 386 15.93 3.22 -14.44
C LEU A 386 15.28 4.39 -13.69
N PRO A 387 14.45 4.10 -12.66
CA PRO A 387 13.96 5.12 -11.75
C PRO A 387 15.11 5.91 -11.12
N GLY A 388 14.95 7.22 -11.02
CA GLY A 388 15.96 8.16 -10.55
C GLY A 388 16.64 8.98 -11.66
N ASN A 389 16.61 8.51 -12.91
CA ASN A 389 17.17 9.23 -14.05
C ASN A 389 16.22 10.32 -14.57
N LYS A 390 16.80 11.35 -15.16
CA LYS A 390 16.06 12.40 -15.86
C LYS A 390 15.72 11.96 -17.27
N LEU A 391 14.57 12.42 -17.79
CA LEU A 391 14.15 12.12 -19.15
C LEU A 391 15.14 12.69 -20.17
N SER A 392 15.73 13.87 -19.92
CA SER A 392 16.79 14.49 -20.72
C SER A 392 18.06 13.64 -20.84
N ALA A 393 18.36 12.82 -19.85
CA ALA A 393 19.54 11.93 -19.89
C ALA A 393 19.30 10.67 -20.75
N ILE A 394 18.05 10.38 -21.09
CA ILE A 394 17.64 9.16 -21.80
C ILE A 394 17.34 9.47 -23.27
N LEU A 395 16.76 10.61 -23.57
CA LEU A 395 16.35 11.04 -24.89
C LEU A 395 17.33 12.07 -25.46
N SER A 396 17.55 12.03 -26.79
CA SER A 396 18.28 13.11 -27.45
C SER A 396 17.51 14.43 -27.33
N ASP A 397 18.22 15.57 -27.37
CA ASP A 397 17.64 16.90 -27.13
C ASP A 397 16.37 17.17 -27.97
N THR A 398 16.40 16.87 -29.28
CA THR A 398 15.26 17.08 -30.17
C THR A 398 14.05 16.19 -29.82
N ILE A 399 14.29 14.95 -29.38
CA ILE A 399 13.23 14.03 -28.96
C ILE A 399 12.69 14.46 -27.60
N HIS A 400 13.58 14.87 -26.71
CA HIS A 400 13.23 15.33 -25.37
C HIS A 400 12.33 16.56 -25.39
N GLU A 401 12.66 17.58 -26.21
CA GLU A 401 11.83 18.77 -26.37
C GLU A 401 10.43 18.44 -26.88
N GLY A 402 10.31 17.60 -27.91
CA GLY A 402 9.01 17.16 -28.45
C GLY A 402 8.16 16.40 -27.43
N TRP A 403 8.78 15.59 -26.56
CA TRP A 403 8.07 14.90 -25.48
C TRP A 403 7.63 15.87 -24.38
N LEU A 404 8.45 16.85 -24.01
CA LEU A 404 8.08 17.86 -23.03
C LEU A 404 6.90 18.70 -23.52
N GLU A 405 6.91 19.15 -24.78
CA GLU A 405 5.78 19.88 -25.37
C GLU A 405 4.49 19.04 -25.34
N LEU A 406 4.56 17.75 -25.66
CA LEU A 406 3.42 16.85 -25.66
C LEU A 406 2.86 16.61 -24.26
N LEU A 407 3.73 16.50 -23.24
CA LEU A 407 3.35 16.19 -21.86
C LEU A 407 3.08 17.41 -20.97
N GLN A 408 3.52 18.59 -21.37
CA GLN A 408 3.31 19.83 -20.63
C GLN A 408 1.84 20.14 -20.32
N PRO A 409 0.88 19.99 -21.26
CA PRO A 409 -0.54 20.23 -20.98
C PRO A 409 -1.10 19.29 -19.91
N VAL A 410 -0.63 18.04 -19.83
CA VAL A 410 -1.06 17.07 -18.81
C VAL A 410 -0.70 17.57 -17.41
N ILE A 411 0.50 18.15 -17.25
CA ILE A 411 0.99 18.62 -15.94
C ILE A 411 0.42 20.01 -15.59
N GLN A 412 0.18 20.86 -16.58
CA GLN A 412 -0.31 22.23 -16.34
C GLN A 412 -1.82 22.28 -16.18
N ASN A 413 -2.55 21.61 -17.10
CA ASN A 413 -4.02 21.70 -17.17
C ASN A 413 -4.69 20.60 -16.32
N GLY A 414 -3.94 19.53 -15.95
CA GLY A 414 -4.51 18.39 -15.24
C GLY A 414 -5.37 17.49 -16.10
N GLU A 415 -5.22 17.55 -17.43
CA GLU A 415 -6.01 16.75 -18.37
C GLU A 415 -5.26 15.47 -18.76
N THR A 416 -6.03 14.38 -18.94
CA THR A 416 -5.48 13.13 -19.45
C THR A 416 -5.27 13.24 -20.97
N MET A 417 -4.10 12.84 -21.45
CA MET A 417 -3.77 12.79 -22.87
C MET A 417 -3.70 11.34 -23.34
N SER A 418 -4.18 11.09 -24.55
CA SER A 418 -3.95 9.84 -25.26
C SER A 418 -3.52 10.09 -26.69
N HIS A 419 -2.51 9.35 -27.18
CA HIS A 419 -1.96 9.54 -28.51
C HIS A 419 -1.44 8.24 -29.11
N GLU A 420 -1.70 8.00 -30.41
CA GLU A 420 -1.08 6.91 -31.18
C GLU A 420 0.16 7.46 -31.91
N TYR A 421 1.30 6.83 -31.68
CA TYR A 421 2.58 7.28 -32.22
C TYR A 421 3.33 6.13 -32.91
N PHE A 422 3.82 6.36 -34.12
CA PHE A 422 4.71 5.42 -34.81
C PHE A 422 6.18 5.78 -34.52
N SER A 423 6.88 4.91 -33.84
CA SER A 423 8.29 5.06 -33.54
C SER A 423 9.15 4.47 -34.64
N LYS A 424 9.84 5.32 -35.37
CA LYS A 424 10.80 4.87 -36.41
C LYS A 424 11.99 4.11 -35.78
N ALA A 425 12.40 4.46 -34.57
CA ALA A 425 13.52 3.83 -33.87
C ALA A 425 13.23 2.36 -33.52
N PHE A 426 11.97 2.04 -33.16
CA PHE A 426 11.55 0.67 -32.79
C PHE A 426 10.77 -0.02 -33.91
N ASN A 427 10.45 0.68 -35.00
CA ASN A 427 9.58 0.23 -36.09
C ASN A 427 8.24 -0.36 -35.55
N LYS A 428 7.61 0.37 -34.58
CA LYS A 428 6.42 -0.08 -33.89
C LYS A 428 5.42 1.06 -33.67
N TRP A 429 4.14 0.70 -33.64
CA TRP A 429 3.06 1.57 -33.23
C TRP A 429 2.87 1.48 -31.71
N PHE A 430 2.89 2.64 -31.05
CA PHE A 430 2.62 2.78 -29.62
C PHE A 430 1.34 3.57 -29.35
N TYR A 431 0.58 3.13 -28.36
CA TYR A 431 -0.51 3.89 -27.76
C TYR A 431 -0.06 4.41 -26.42
N LEU A 432 -0.05 5.71 -26.27
CA LEU A 432 0.43 6.46 -25.13
C LEU A 432 -0.76 7.03 -24.37
N VAL A 433 -0.80 6.86 -23.05
CA VAL A 433 -1.77 7.50 -22.17
C VAL A 433 -1.00 8.17 -21.02
N ALA A 434 -1.10 9.49 -20.91
CA ALA A 434 -0.51 10.28 -19.84
C ALA A 434 -1.61 10.81 -18.92
N VAL A 435 -1.48 10.56 -17.62
CA VAL A 435 -2.43 10.95 -16.58
C VAL A 435 -1.72 11.84 -15.56
N PRO A 436 -2.30 12.98 -15.14
CA PRO A 436 -1.67 13.86 -14.17
C PRO A 436 -1.59 13.23 -12.79
N LEU A 437 -0.46 13.42 -12.12
CA LEU A 437 -0.23 13.13 -10.70
C LEU A 437 0.01 14.43 -9.95
N LYS A 438 -0.13 14.43 -8.61
CA LYS A 438 0.03 15.63 -7.77
C LYS A 438 1.30 16.44 -8.07
N ASN A 439 2.42 15.77 -8.35
CA ASN A 439 3.72 16.40 -8.60
C ASN A 439 4.35 15.94 -9.93
N GLY A 440 3.55 15.50 -10.91
CA GLY A 440 4.09 14.96 -12.16
C GLY A 440 3.03 14.28 -13.01
N LEU A 441 3.36 13.16 -13.63
CA LEU A 441 2.45 12.38 -14.44
C LEU A 441 2.75 10.88 -14.38
N ALA A 442 1.75 10.07 -14.69
CA ALA A 442 1.90 8.65 -15.03
C ALA A 442 1.74 8.48 -16.54
N LEU A 443 2.62 7.69 -17.15
CA LEU A 443 2.61 7.36 -18.56
C LEU A 443 2.47 5.86 -18.75
N THR A 444 1.47 5.48 -19.53
CA THR A 444 1.27 4.08 -19.97
C THR A 444 1.57 3.99 -21.44
N VAL A 445 2.42 3.04 -21.84
CA VAL A 445 2.80 2.79 -23.24
C VAL A 445 2.45 1.37 -23.59
N SER A 446 1.64 1.19 -24.63
CA SER A 446 1.21 -0.12 -25.15
C SER A 446 1.65 -0.30 -26.59
N ASP A 447 2.24 -1.45 -26.95
CA ASP A 447 2.52 -1.83 -28.34
C ASP A 447 1.22 -2.27 -29.03
N ILE A 448 0.79 -1.46 -30.01
CA ILE A 448 -0.43 -1.71 -30.81
C ILE A 448 -0.12 -2.14 -32.24
N SER A 449 1.12 -2.51 -32.53
CA SER A 449 1.54 -2.90 -33.91
C SER A 449 0.74 -4.08 -34.48
N ARG A 450 0.50 -5.11 -33.62
CA ARG A 450 -0.34 -6.26 -34.03
C ARG A 450 -1.78 -5.83 -34.37
N ARG A 451 -2.35 -4.92 -33.60
CA ARG A 451 -3.69 -4.38 -33.84
C ARG A 451 -3.76 -3.61 -35.13
N LYS A 452 -2.76 -2.76 -35.41
CA LYS A 452 -2.68 -1.98 -36.68
C LYS A 452 -2.52 -2.86 -37.87
N ASN A 453 -1.62 -3.84 -37.83
CA ASN A 453 -1.40 -4.80 -38.94
C ASN A 453 -2.67 -5.63 -39.21
N ALA A 454 -3.30 -6.18 -38.19
CA ALA A 454 -4.55 -6.93 -38.35
C ALA A 454 -5.68 -6.06 -38.92
N GLN A 455 -5.77 -4.79 -38.56
CA GLN A 455 -6.73 -3.86 -39.11
C GLN A 455 -6.47 -3.60 -40.61
N GLU A 456 -5.21 -3.44 -41.00
CA GLU A 456 -4.81 -3.23 -42.40
C GLU A 456 -5.08 -4.48 -43.27
N GLU A 457 -4.75 -5.67 -42.72
CA GLU A 457 -5.08 -6.95 -43.38
C GLU A 457 -6.59 -7.11 -43.58
N LEU A 458 -7.40 -6.77 -42.56
CA LEU A 458 -8.87 -6.86 -42.63
C LEU A 458 -9.42 -5.91 -43.70
N LEU A 459 -8.95 -4.66 -43.74
CA LEU A 459 -9.37 -3.68 -44.75
C LEU A 459 -8.99 -4.15 -46.16
N THR A 460 -7.83 -4.76 -46.32
CA THR A 460 -7.38 -5.33 -47.62
C THR A 460 -8.25 -6.50 -48.05
N ALA A 461 -8.55 -7.40 -47.09
CA ALA A 461 -9.43 -8.55 -47.36
C ALA A 461 -10.86 -8.09 -47.70
N GLU A 462 -11.40 -7.07 -47.02
CA GLU A 462 -12.72 -6.51 -47.30
C GLU A 462 -12.77 -5.89 -48.70
N ARG A 463 -11.76 -5.12 -49.11
CA ARG A 463 -11.66 -4.54 -50.46
C ARG A 463 -11.64 -5.63 -51.51
N LEU A 464 -10.86 -6.71 -51.33
CA LEU A 464 -10.79 -7.84 -52.26
C LEU A 464 -12.13 -8.58 -52.33
N ALA A 465 -12.83 -8.78 -51.20
CA ALA A 465 -14.13 -9.44 -51.17
C ALA A 465 -15.20 -8.65 -51.94
N ILE A 466 -15.25 -7.32 -51.77
CA ILE A 466 -16.15 -6.43 -52.50
C ILE A 466 -15.87 -6.47 -53.98
N THR A 467 -14.59 -6.36 -54.38
CA THR A 467 -14.17 -6.43 -55.79
C THR A 467 -14.55 -7.76 -56.43
N GLY A 468 -14.34 -8.87 -55.71
CA GLY A 468 -14.73 -10.20 -56.19
C GLY A 468 -16.25 -10.40 -56.38
N LYS A 469 -17.05 -9.82 -55.46
CA LYS A 469 -18.52 -9.86 -55.58
C LYS A 469 -19.02 -9.05 -56.76
N LEU A 470 -18.47 -7.84 -56.98
CA LEU A 470 -18.81 -7.00 -58.13
C LEU A 470 -18.37 -7.64 -59.46
N ALA A 471 -17.18 -8.19 -59.54
CA ALA A 471 -16.70 -8.89 -60.70
C ALA A 471 -17.63 -10.04 -61.12
N ARG A 472 -18.12 -10.83 -60.16
CA ARG A 472 -19.05 -11.95 -60.41
C ARG A 472 -20.39 -11.48 -60.99
N VAL A 473 -20.97 -10.40 -60.41
CA VAL A 473 -22.24 -9.84 -60.92
C VAL A 473 -22.08 -9.31 -62.34
N ILE A 474 -21.05 -8.50 -62.59
CA ILE A 474 -20.76 -7.94 -63.91
C ILE A 474 -20.50 -9.05 -64.94
N ALA A 475 -19.73 -10.09 -64.56
CA ALA A 475 -19.46 -11.21 -65.45
C ALA A 475 -20.74 -11.95 -65.91
N HIS A 476 -21.67 -12.19 -64.98
CA HIS A 476 -22.95 -12.82 -65.34
C HIS A 476 -23.81 -11.93 -66.20
N GLU A 477 -23.90 -10.62 -65.90
CA GLU A 477 -24.72 -9.65 -66.66
C GLU A 477 -24.13 -9.40 -68.09
N VAL A 478 -22.80 -9.46 -68.25
CA VAL A 478 -22.17 -9.30 -69.57
C VAL A 478 -22.17 -10.59 -70.36
N ARG A 479 -22.04 -11.77 -69.77
CA ARG A 479 -22.09 -13.06 -70.44
C ARG A 479 -23.46 -13.30 -71.11
N ASN A 480 -24.55 -12.86 -70.49
CA ASN A 480 -25.92 -13.04 -71.06
C ASN A 480 -26.06 -12.38 -72.46
N PRO A 481 -25.80 -11.05 -72.61
CA PRO A 481 -25.91 -10.46 -73.97
C PRO A 481 -24.90 -11.00 -74.97
N LEU A 482 -23.66 -11.41 -74.49
CA LEU A 482 -22.68 -12.04 -75.32
C LEU A 482 -23.15 -13.39 -75.91
N THR A 483 -23.81 -14.21 -75.12
CA THR A 483 -24.42 -15.47 -75.57
C THR A 483 -25.43 -15.21 -76.64
N ASN A 484 -26.25 -14.18 -76.54
CA ASN A 484 -27.26 -13.78 -77.53
C ASN A 484 -26.58 -13.26 -78.81
N ILE A 485 -25.50 -12.50 -78.73
CA ILE A 485 -24.70 -12.00 -79.86
C ILE A 485 -24.03 -13.19 -80.59
N HIS A 486 -23.48 -14.16 -79.84
CA HIS A 486 -22.88 -15.33 -80.37
C HIS A 486 -23.87 -16.20 -81.15
N LEU A 487 -25.09 -16.41 -80.60
CA LEU A 487 -26.15 -17.13 -81.26
C LEU A 487 -26.59 -16.44 -82.55
N ALA A 488 -26.78 -15.09 -82.47
CA ALA A 488 -27.17 -14.31 -83.67
C ALA A 488 -26.08 -14.32 -84.75
N ALA A 489 -24.80 -14.26 -84.41
CA ALA A 489 -23.68 -14.35 -85.32
C ALA A 489 -23.61 -15.72 -85.94
N ALA A 490 -23.80 -16.79 -85.14
CA ALA A 490 -23.80 -18.19 -85.68
C ALA A 490 -24.95 -18.41 -86.63
N GLN A 491 -26.15 -17.85 -86.35
CA GLN A 491 -27.31 -17.96 -87.27
C GLN A 491 -27.08 -17.19 -88.55
N LEU A 492 -26.58 -15.97 -88.50
CA LEU A 492 -26.20 -15.17 -89.65
C LEU A 492 -25.17 -15.90 -90.56
N LYS A 493 -24.19 -16.57 -89.92
CA LYS A 493 -23.17 -17.34 -90.60
C LYS A 493 -23.78 -18.55 -91.41
N SER A 494 -24.89 -19.13 -90.89
CA SER A 494 -25.60 -20.23 -91.55
C SER A 494 -26.51 -19.80 -92.70
N GLU A 495 -26.95 -18.52 -92.68
CA GLU A 495 -27.89 -17.96 -93.68
C GLU A 495 -27.21 -17.22 -94.84
N LEU A 496 -25.94 -16.83 -94.65
CA LEU A 496 -25.15 -16.07 -95.62
C LEU A 496 -24.43 -17.03 -96.64
N PRO A 497 -24.40 -16.70 -97.95
CA PRO A 497 -23.62 -17.48 -98.93
C PRO A 497 -22.12 -17.46 -98.62
N ALA A 498 -21.42 -18.61 -98.68
CA ALA A 498 -20.01 -18.77 -98.30
C ALA A 498 -19.03 -17.97 -99.20
N SER A 499 -19.46 -17.28 -100.22
CA SER A 499 -18.65 -16.57 -101.23
C SER A 499 -19.01 -15.06 -101.38
N GLY A 500 -19.50 -14.38 -100.34
CA GLY A 500 -19.83 -12.95 -100.38
C GLY A 500 -19.00 -12.12 -99.39
N GLU A 501 -18.73 -10.81 -99.67
CA GLU A 501 -18.05 -9.87 -98.74
C GLU A 501 -18.72 -9.81 -97.38
N ALA A 502 -20.02 -10.10 -97.26
CA ALA A 502 -20.77 -10.09 -96.03
C ALA A 502 -20.43 -11.29 -95.06
N ALA A 503 -19.85 -12.34 -95.52
CA ALA A 503 -19.50 -13.56 -94.75
C ALA A 503 -18.42 -13.27 -93.64
N ILE A 504 -17.66 -12.19 -93.79
CA ILE A 504 -16.62 -11.81 -92.85
C ILE A 504 -17.19 -11.19 -91.52
N TYR A 505 -18.39 -10.56 -91.55
CA TYR A 505 -18.95 -9.91 -90.44
C TYR A 505 -19.33 -10.87 -89.28
N PRO A 506 -20.01 -12.01 -89.51
CA PRO A 506 -20.26 -12.97 -88.42
C PRO A 506 -18.98 -13.49 -87.76
N GLU A 507 -17.91 -13.70 -88.55
CA GLU A 507 -16.63 -14.16 -87.98
C GLU A 507 -15.96 -13.09 -87.10
N ILE A 508 -16.08 -11.84 -87.53
CA ILE A 508 -15.60 -10.71 -86.69
C ILE A 508 -16.40 -10.61 -85.36
N ILE A 509 -17.71 -10.76 -85.45
CA ILE A 509 -18.58 -10.73 -84.22
C ILE A 509 -18.29 -11.91 -83.34
N GLU A 510 -18.21 -13.10 -83.84
CA GLU A 510 -17.90 -14.34 -83.13
C GLU A 510 -16.54 -14.25 -82.39
N ARG A 511 -15.52 -13.79 -83.14
CA ARG A 511 -14.19 -13.58 -82.59
C ARG A 511 -14.13 -12.55 -81.46
N ASN A 512 -14.85 -11.42 -81.61
CA ASN A 512 -14.86 -10.39 -80.62
C ASN A 512 -15.69 -10.81 -79.40
N SER A 513 -16.84 -11.50 -79.59
CA SER A 513 -17.64 -12.06 -78.51
C SER A 513 -16.87 -13.07 -77.66
N SER A 514 -16.19 -14.03 -78.36
CA SER A 514 -15.32 -14.98 -77.67
C SER A 514 -14.19 -14.29 -76.86
N ARG A 515 -13.64 -13.20 -77.45
CA ARG A 515 -12.63 -12.43 -76.75
C ARG A 515 -13.14 -11.76 -75.52
N ILE A 516 -14.36 -11.20 -75.50
CA ILE A 516 -14.97 -10.58 -74.31
C ILE A 516 -15.29 -11.65 -73.24
N ASP A 517 -15.80 -12.84 -73.65
CA ASP A 517 -16.04 -13.95 -72.70
C ASP A 517 -14.76 -14.45 -72.05
N GLN A 518 -13.66 -14.50 -72.83
CA GLN A 518 -12.34 -14.82 -72.32
C GLN A 518 -11.88 -13.76 -71.26
N LEU A 519 -12.08 -12.46 -71.56
CA LEU A 519 -11.73 -11.35 -70.67
C LEU A 519 -12.49 -11.42 -69.39
N ILE A 520 -13.78 -11.73 -69.41
CA ILE A 520 -14.66 -11.90 -68.23
C ILE A 520 -14.20 -13.10 -67.40
N THR A 521 -13.84 -14.19 -68.05
CA THR A 521 -13.36 -15.39 -67.36
C THR A 521 -12.04 -15.12 -66.63
N GLU A 522 -11.14 -14.37 -67.23
CA GLU A 522 -9.90 -13.93 -66.58
C GLU A 522 -10.14 -12.98 -65.38
N LEU A 523 -11.12 -12.08 -65.51
CA LEU A 523 -11.53 -11.20 -64.41
C LEU A 523 -12.09 -11.99 -63.21
N LEU A 524 -12.96 -12.98 -63.46
CA LEU A 524 -13.50 -13.85 -62.43
C LEU A 524 -12.42 -14.70 -61.73
N ASN A 525 -11.48 -15.21 -62.50
CA ASN A 525 -10.39 -16.01 -61.94
C ASN A 525 -9.42 -15.20 -61.09
N SER A 526 -9.26 -13.91 -61.38
CA SER A 526 -8.43 -13.00 -60.59
C SER A 526 -9.08 -12.59 -59.24
N SER A 527 -10.40 -12.76 -59.13
CA SER A 527 -11.20 -12.26 -58.00
C SER A 527 -11.68 -13.36 -57.01
N ARG A 528 -11.34 -14.62 -57.25
CA ARG A 528 -11.80 -15.74 -56.37
C ARG A 528 -10.80 -16.03 -55.25
N PRO A 529 -11.17 -15.93 -53.98
CA PRO A 529 -10.52 -16.65 -52.91
C PRO A 529 -11.00 -18.10 -52.95
N GLU A 530 -10.27 -19.01 -53.59
CA GLU A 530 -10.60 -20.43 -53.57
C GLU A 530 -9.75 -21.17 -52.53
N GLN A 531 -10.39 -22.17 -51.86
CA GLN A 531 -9.68 -23.10 -50.99
C GLN A 531 -8.64 -23.86 -51.82
N ILE A 532 -7.36 -23.70 -51.45
CA ILE A 532 -6.25 -24.38 -52.09
C ILE A 532 -6.24 -25.83 -51.63
N LEU A 533 -6.39 -26.78 -52.52
CA LEU A 533 -6.03 -28.16 -52.26
C LEU A 533 -4.51 -28.27 -52.35
N ALA A 534 -3.85 -27.95 -51.24
CA ALA A 534 -2.40 -27.98 -51.16
C ALA A 534 -1.89 -29.44 -51.16
N HIS A 535 -1.07 -29.78 -52.12
CA HIS A 535 -0.32 -31.04 -52.20
C HIS A 535 1.18 -30.72 -52.23
N THR A 536 2.00 -31.65 -51.76
CA THR A 536 3.45 -31.53 -51.95
C THR A 536 3.78 -31.70 -53.42
N CYS A 537 4.43 -30.69 -53.99
CA CYS A 537 4.83 -30.72 -55.39
C CYS A 537 6.30 -30.25 -55.57
N ASP A 538 6.96 -30.76 -56.59
CA ASP A 538 8.33 -30.37 -56.94
C ASP A 538 8.33 -29.16 -57.89
N LEU A 539 8.93 -28.05 -57.45
CA LEU A 539 9.06 -26.83 -58.24
C LEU A 539 9.82 -27.03 -59.54
N ASN A 540 10.85 -27.88 -59.58
CA ASN A 540 11.61 -28.22 -60.81
C ASN A 540 10.72 -28.89 -61.80
N LYS A 541 9.81 -29.78 -61.41
CA LYS A 541 8.84 -30.43 -62.29
C LYS A 541 7.86 -29.40 -62.87
N LEU A 542 7.35 -28.47 -62.10
CA LEU A 542 6.46 -27.40 -62.55
C LEU A 542 7.13 -26.49 -63.60
N VAL A 543 8.39 -26.13 -63.39
CA VAL A 543 9.19 -25.40 -64.41
C VAL A 543 9.36 -26.16 -65.63
N SER A 544 9.64 -27.49 -65.57
CA SER A 544 9.80 -28.37 -66.75
C SER A 544 8.51 -28.49 -67.55
N GLU A 545 7.36 -28.63 -66.88
CA GLU A 545 6.05 -28.64 -67.51
C GLU A 545 5.71 -27.30 -68.20
N ALA A 546 5.99 -26.15 -67.52
CA ALA A 546 5.79 -24.83 -68.12
C ALA A 546 6.69 -24.57 -69.34
N LYS A 547 7.95 -25.07 -69.30
CA LYS A 547 8.88 -25.02 -70.42
C LYS A 547 8.31 -25.64 -71.70
N GLU A 548 7.70 -26.83 -71.62
CA GLU A 548 7.12 -27.48 -72.81
C GLU A 548 6.00 -26.62 -73.41
N LEU A 549 5.23 -25.90 -72.62
CA LEU A 549 4.14 -25.03 -73.08
C LEU A 549 4.60 -23.75 -73.82
N ILE A 550 5.84 -23.31 -73.59
CA ILE A 550 6.39 -22.08 -74.22
C ILE A 550 7.24 -22.45 -75.51
N LYS A 551 7.55 -23.67 -75.70
CA LYS A 551 8.49 -24.14 -76.73
C LYS A 551 8.18 -23.61 -78.15
N ASP A 552 6.93 -23.72 -78.59
CA ASP A 552 6.52 -23.25 -79.93
C ASP A 552 6.67 -21.71 -80.05
N ARG A 553 6.32 -20.94 -78.97
CA ARG A 553 6.46 -19.49 -79.00
C ARG A 553 7.92 -19.03 -79.03
N MET A 554 8.79 -19.77 -78.35
CA MET A 554 10.23 -19.50 -78.37
C MET A 554 10.85 -19.80 -79.77
N GLN A 555 10.45 -20.92 -80.40
CA GLN A 555 10.89 -21.23 -81.74
C GLN A 555 10.45 -20.18 -82.79
N LEU A 556 9.19 -19.71 -82.67
CA LEU A 556 8.66 -18.70 -83.57
C LEU A 556 9.41 -17.36 -83.42
N LYS A 557 9.78 -16.98 -82.19
CA LYS A 557 10.54 -15.76 -81.93
C LYS A 557 12.07 -15.95 -81.93
N LYS A 558 12.58 -17.12 -82.13
CA LYS A 558 14.02 -17.48 -82.15
C LYS A 558 14.74 -17.01 -80.87
N ILE A 559 14.11 -17.29 -79.70
CA ILE A 559 14.63 -16.92 -78.39
C ILE A 559 15.44 -18.08 -77.82
N ALA A 560 16.63 -17.78 -77.24
CA ALA A 560 17.45 -18.76 -76.54
C ALA A 560 16.94 -19.02 -75.17
N LEU A 561 17.04 -20.27 -74.68
CA LEU A 561 16.63 -20.68 -73.36
C LEU A 561 17.81 -21.25 -72.55
N GLU A 562 18.10 -20.69 -71.40
CA GLU A 562 19.08 -21.23 -70.48
C GLU A 562 18.37 -21.65 -69.17
N ILE A 563 18.52 -22.94 -68.80
CA ILE A 563 17.87 -23.48 -67.59
C ILE A 563 18.92 -24.10 -66.70
N ARG A 564 18.95 -23.64 -65.45
CA ARG A 564 19.79 -24.16 -64.34
C ARG A 564 18.91 -24.56 -63.21
N LEU A 565 18.45 -25.82 -63.15
CA LEU A 565 17.63 -26.31 -62.05
C LEU A 565 18.50 -26.94 -60.95
N SER A 566 18.03 -26.86 -59.71
CA SER A 566 18.62 -27.54 -58.55
C SER A 566 18.75 -29.05 -58.84
N PRO A 567 19.90 -29.68 -58.54
CA PRO A 567 20.06 -31.14 -58.71
C PRO A 567 19.18 -31.95 -57.74
N THR A 568 18.68 -31.33 -56.67
CA THR A 568 17.76 -31.95 -55.71
C THR A 568 16.33 -31.46 -55.96
N PRO A 569 15.30 -32.33 -55.79
CA PRO A 569 13.90 -31.88 -55.81
C PRO A 569 13.62 -30.73 -54.84
N LEU A 570 12.90 -29.74 -55.33
CA LEU A 570 12.48 -28.57 -54.49
C LEU A 570 11.02 -28.75 -54.14
N GLU A 571 10.78 -29.44 -53.00
CA GLU A 571 9.42 -29.74 -52.52
C GLU A 571 8.79 -28.52 -51.87
N ILE A 572 7.61 -28.12 -52.38
CA ILE A 572 6.78 -27.01 -51.86
C ILE A 572 5.34 -27.49 -51.68
N GLU A 573 4.58 -26.86 -50.78
CA GLU A 573 3.13 -27.10 -50.61
C GLU A 573 2.34 -26.18 -51.55
N GLY A 574 1.47 -26.79 -52.40
CA GLY A 574 0.65 -25.97 -53.27
C GLY A 574 -0.20 -26.75 -54.29
N ASP A 575 -0.98 -26.00 -55.08
CA ASP A 575 -1.73 -26.50 -56.22
C ASP A 575 -0.82 -26.47 -57.46
N PRO A 576 -0.44 -27.64 -58.01
CA PRO A 576 0.48 -27.73 -59.14
C PRO A 576 -0.03 -27.00 -60.39
N GLY A 577 -1.35 -27.03 -60.61
CA GLY A 577 -1.96 -26.42 -61.81
C GLY A 577 -1.88 -24.89 -61.73
N ARG A 578 -2.16 -24.31 -60.57
CA ARG A 578 -2.07 -22.87 -60.38
C ARG A 578 -0.65 -22.34 -60.36
N LEU A 579 0.25 -23.02 -59.66
CA LEU A 579 1.66 -22.65 -59.59
C LEU A 579 2.27 -22.70 -61.03
N ARG A 580 1.95 -23.74 -61.83
CA ARG A 580 2.35 -23.81 -63.20
C ARG A 580 1.83 -22.64 -64.03
N THR A 581 0.55 -22.22 -63.83
CA THR A 581 -0.03 -21.06 -64.52
C THR A 581 0.71 -19.75 -64.15
N ALA A 582 1.07 -19.58 -62.91
CA ALA A 582 1.84 -18.40 -62.41
C ALA A 582 3.25 -18.36 -63.08
N ILE A 583 3.95 -19.49 -63.08
CA ILE A 583 5.27 -19.66 -63.73
C ILE A 583 5.18 -19.38 -65.23
N LEU A 584 4.19 -19.99 -65.85
CA LEU A 584 3.95 -19.83 -67.31
C LEU A 584 3.68 -18.37 -67.70
N ASN A 585 2.90 -17.66 -66.91
CA ASN A 585 2.56 -16.26 -67.13
C ASN A 585 3.80 -15.34 -67.05
N ILE A 586 4.71 -15.57 -66.12
CA ILE A 586 5.98 -14.83 -66.02
C ILE A 586 6.87 -15.15 -67.25
N MET A 587 7.00 -16.45 -67.64
CA MET A 587 7.78 -16.82 -68.77
C MET A 587 7.26 -16.22 -70.11
N LEU A 588 5.92 -16.20 -70.27
CA LEU A 588 5.29 -15.61 -71.48
C LEU A 588 5.50 -14.09 -71.52
N ASN A 589 5.41 -13.42 -70.38
CA ASN A 589 5.68 -12.00 -70.31
C ASN A 589 7.13 -11.63 -70.70
N GLY A 590 8.11 -12.45 -70.27
CA GLY A 590 9.49 -12.33 -70.71
C GLY A 590 9.67 -12.53 -72.18
N ILE A 591 9.08 -13.62 -72.77
CA ILE A 591 9.11 -13.90 -74.22
C ILE A 591 8.49 -12.77 -75.04
N GLU A 592 7.39 -12.18 -74.55
CA GLU A 592 6.73 -11.04 -75.23
C GLU A 592 7.55 -9.75 -75.20
N ALA A 593 8.32 -9.52 -74.15
CA ALA A 593 9.15 -8.35 -73.99
C ALA A 593 10.44 -8.35 -74.80
N MET A 594 10.87 -9.55 -75.33
CA MET A 594 12.11 -9.74 -76.05
C MET A 594 11.96 -9.55 -77.58
N GLU A 595 13.04 -9.07 -78.20
CA GLU A 595 13.15 -8.95 -79.67
C GLU A 595 13.40 -10.34 -80.35
N GLU A 596 12.82 -10.53 -81.53
CA GLU A 596 13.01 -11.75 -82.28
C GLU A 596 14.50 -11.95 -82.64
N GLY A 597 15.01 -13.17 -82.40
CA GLY A 597 16.37 -13.55 -82.69
C GLY A 597 17.47 -13.05 -81.73
N LYS A 598 17.15 -12.21 -80.76
CA LYS A 598 18.12 -11.65 -79.78
C LYS A 598 17.76 -11.95 -78.30
N GLY A 599 16.62 -12.60 -78.09
CA GLY A 599 16.11 -12.89 -76.77
C GLY A 599 16.83 -14.03 -76.08
N LEU A 600 17.07 -13.87 -74.76
CA LEU A 600 17.56 -14.91 -73.85
C LEU A 600 16.66 -14.95 -72.60
N LEU A 601 15.97 -16.10 -72.42
CA LEU A 601 15.22 -16.38 -71.18
C LEU A 601 16.09 -17.30 -70.31
N SER A 602 16.43 -16.85 -69.11
CA SER A 602 17.19 -17.62 -68.10
C SER A 602 16.30 -18.02 -66.96
N ILE A 603 16.34 -19.31 -66.59
CA ILE A 603 15.54 -19.83 -65.46
C ILE A 603 16.48 -20.57 -64.52
N GLU A 604 16.50 -20.15 -63.27
CA GLU A 604 17.31 -20.75 -62.19
C GLU A 604 16.45 -21.18 -61.04
N SER A 605 16.64 -22.37 -60.50
CA SER A 605 16.03 -22.81 -59.26
C SER A 605 17.09 -23.27 -58.29
N LYS A 606 16.95 -22.86 -57.04
CA LYS A 606 17.85 -23.26 -55.95
C LYS A 606 17.13 -23.34 -54.59
N ARG A 607 17.73 -24.10 -53.67
CA ARG A 607 17.34 -24.06 -52.27
C ARG A 607 18.16 -22.99 -51.52
N ASP A 608 17.50 -22.16 -50.78
CA ASP A 608 18.09 -21.09 -49.97
C ASP A 608 17.55 -21.23 -48.54
N GLU A 609 18.31 -21.91 -47.67
CA GLU A 609 17.91 -22.29 -46.30
C GLU A 609 16.52 -22.96 -46.24
N ASP A 610 15.54 -22.27 -45.69
CA ASP A 610 14.15 -22.73 -45.52
C ASP A 610 13.25 -22.41 -46.75
N PHE A 611 13.81 -21.91 -47.83
CA PHE A 611 13.06 -21.51 -49.01
C PHE A 611 13.51 -22.21 -50.28
N CYS A 612 12.56 -22.50 -51.18
CA CYS A 612 12.79 -22.83 -52.56
C CYS A 612 12.67 -21.54 -53.40
N VAL A 613 13.73 -21.16 -54.08
CA VAL A 613 13.82 -19.92 -54.86
C VAL A 613 13.82 -20.27 -56.35
N LEU A 614 12.92 -19.63 -57.11
CA LEU A 614 12.85 -19.65 -58.54
C LEU A 614 13.12 -18.27 -59.13
N THR A 615 14.12 -18.13 -59.95
CA THR A 615 14.48 -16.91 -60.67
C THR A 615 14.21 -17.06 -62.12
N ILE A 616 13.43 -16.15 -62.72
CA ILE A 616 13.14 -16.09 -64.13
C ILE A 616 13.59 -14.72 -64.64
N SER A 617 14.54 -14.71 -65.60
CA SER A 617 15.16 -13.47 -66.10
C SER A 617 15.06 -13.44 -67.63
N ASP A 618 14.72 -12.28 -68.17
CA ASP A 618 14.71 -11.98 -69.61
C ASP A 618 15.65 -10.79 -69.92
N ASN A 619 16.16 -10.73 -71.15
CA ASN A 619 16.92 -9.60 -71.66
C ASN A 619 16.07 -8.66 -72.54
N GLY A 620 14.77 -8.56 -72.27
CA GLY A 620 13.82 -7.77 -73.03
C GLY A 620 13.87 -6.27 -72.80
N SER A 621 12.75 -5.60 -73.11
CA SER A 621 12.61 -4.11 -72.95
C SER A 621 12.73 -3.56 -71.53
N GLY A 622 12.72 -4.41 -70.55
CA GLY A 622 12.71 -3.95 -69.11
C GLY A 622 11.48 -3.11 -68.74
N ILE A 623 11.44 -2.68 -67.50
CA ILE A 623 10.34 -1.90 -66.90
C ILE A 623 10.90 -0.58 -66.38
N LYS A 624 10.20 0.52 -66.61
CA LYS A 624 10.58 1.82 -66.02
C LYS A 624 10.44 1.83 -64.54
N GLN A 625 11.32 2.54 -63.82
CA GLN A 625 11.35 2.59 -62.38
C GLN A 625 10.04 3.14 -61.75
N GLU A 626 9.35 4.04 -62.47
CA GLU A 626 8.06 4.60 -62.06
C GLU A 626 6.92 3.59 -62.10
N ASP A 627 7.01 2.54 -62.97
CA ASP A 627 5.99 1.53 -63.17
C ASP A 627 6.12 0.32 -62.22
N ILE A 628 7.30 0.08 -61.66
CA ILE A 628 7.58 -1.07 -60.79
C ILE A 628 6.62 -1.15 -59.58
N PRO A 629 6.30 -0.06 -58.86
CA PRO A 629 5.36 -0.10 -57.75
C PRO A 629 3.94 -0.49 -58.15
N HIS A 630 3.54 -0.24 -59.38
CA HIS A 630 2.20 -0.50 -59.91
C HIS A 630 2.08 -1.80 -60.71
N LEU A 631 3.17 -2.56 -60.85
CA LEU A 631 3.24 -3.71 -61.70
C LEU A 631 2.24 -4.81 -61.37
N PHE A 632 1.86 -4.91 -60.11
CA PHE A 632 0.89 -5.87 -59.59
C PHE A 632 -0.51 -5.26 -59.37
N ASP A 633 -0.69 -3.97 -59.68
CA ASP A 633 -2.01 -3.35 -59.57
C ASP A 633 -2.94 -3.94 -60.64
N PRO A 634 -4.21 -4.27 -60.34
CA PRO A 634 -5.17 -4.76 -61.33
C PRO A 634 -5.36 -3.77 -62.47
N PHE A 635 -5.39 -4.26 -63.69
CA PHE A 635 -5.54 -3.48 -64.94
C PHE A 635 -4.34 -2.62 -65.33
N PHE A 636 -3.24 -2.66 -64.59
CA PHE A 636 -2.02 -1.95 -64.98
C PHE A 636 -1.30 -2.72 -66.13
N THR A 637 -1.12 -2.05 -67.24
CA THR A 637 -0.43 -2.62 -68.37
C THR A 637 0.10 -1.54 -69.36
N ASN A 638 1.32 -1.70 -69.81
CA ASN A 638 1.93 -0.85 -70.84
C ASN A 638 1.83 -1.52 -72.26
N LYS A 639 1.17 -2.68 -72.34
CA LYS A 639 1.00 -3.45 -73.66
C LYS A 639 -0.33 -3.05 -74.27
N ALA A 640 -0.32 -2.71 -75.58
CA ALA A 640 -1.51 -2.30 -76.32
C ALA A 640 -2.63 -3.38 -76.41
N LYS A 641 -2.31 -4.66 -76.16
CA LYS A 641 -3.24 -5.79 -76.15
C LYS A 641 -3.34 -6.55 -74.85
N GLY A 642 -2.73 -6.07 -73.79
CA GLY A 642 -2.71 -6.72 -72.48
C GLY A 642 -3.80 -6.17 -71.56
N MET A 643 -4.44 -7.00 -70.69
CA MET A 643 -5.44 -6.58 -69.72
C MET A 643 -4.87 -6.11 -68.38
N GLY A 644 -3.61 -6.31 -68.13
CA GLY A 644 -3.00 -5.97 -66.87
C GLY A 644 -3.46 -6.86 -65.69
N LEU A 645 -4.05 -8.03 -65.90
CA LEU A 645 -4.48 -8.97 -64.89
C LEU A 645 -3.52 -10.13 -64.60
N GLY A 646 -2.61 -10.40 -65.58
CA GLY A 646 -1.73 -11.54 -65.49
C GLY A 646 -0.77 -11.55 -64.33
N LEU A 647 -0.10 -10.41 -64.02
CA LEU A 647 0.82 -10.29 -62.92
C LEU A 647 0.10 -10.19 -61.58
N THR A 648 -1.05 -9.55 -61.52
CA THR A 648 -1.92 -9.54 -60.32
C THR A 648 -2.35 -10.96 -59.93
N THR A 649 -2.81 -11.76 -60.95
CA THR A 649 -3.15 -13.17 -60.75
C THR A 649 -1.94 -14.00 -60.30
N THR A 650 -0.78 -13.74 -60.88
CA THR A 650 0.48 -14.39 -60.51
C THR A 650 0.85 -14.11 -59.07
N GLN A 651 0.79 -12.85 -58.63
CA GLN A 651 1.05 -12.46 -57.25
C GLN A 651 0.07 -13.12 -56.28
N ASN A 652 -1.23 -13.11 -56.58
CA ASN A 652 -2.25 -13.76 -55.79
C ASN A 652 -2.02 -15.28 -55.65
N ILE A 653 -1.65 -15.95 -56.73
CA ILE A 653 -1.32 -17.38 -56.69
C ILE A 653 -0.10 -17.60 -55.78
N ILE A 654 0.98 -16.86 -55.96
CA ILE A 654 2.20 -17.01 -55.16
C ILE A 654 1.93 -16.75 -53.69
N GLN A 655 1.23 -15.65 -53.33
CA GLN A 655 0.89 -15.31 -51.97
C GLN A 655 -0.05 -16.32 -51.31
N SER A 656 -1.03 -16.83 -52.04
CA SER A 656 -1.94 -17.87 -51.55
C SER A 656 -1.20 -19.19 -51.22
N HIS A 657 -0.03 -19.40 -51.80
CA HIS A 657 0.89 -20.52 -51.52
C HIS A 657 2.00 -20.14 -50.51
N LYS A 658 1.78 -19.09 -49.69
CA LYS A 658 2.73 -18.57 -48.69
C LYS A 658 4.08 -18.12 -49.29
N GLY A 659 4.13 -17.91 -50.62
CA GLY A 659 5.31 -17.45 -51.32
C GLY A 659 5.38 -15.92 -51.41
N THR A 660 6.55 -15.43 -51.82
CA THR A 660 6.78 -14.00 -52.09
C THR A 660 7.34 -13.87 -53.51
N ILE A 661 7.00 -12.78 -54.18
CA ILE A 661 7.51 -12.43 -55.51
C ILE A 661 8.17 -11.03 -55.42
N ARG A 662 9.37 -10.93 -56.00
CA ARG A 662 10.12 -9.67 -56.12
C ARG A 662 10.52 -9.47 -57.58
N VAL A 663 10.57 -8.23 -58.03
CA VAL A 663 10.94 -7.84 -59.37
C VAL A 663 12.15 -6.91 -59.32
N GLU A 664 13.14 -7.21 -60.15
CA GLU A 664 14.30 -6.38 -60.43
C GLU A 664 14.34 -6.11 -61.92
N SER A 665 14.25 -4.86 -62.33
CA SER A 665 14.22 -4.52 -63.76
C SER A 665 14.91 -3.18 -63.99
N GLU A 666 15.60 -3.13 -65.13
CA GLU A 666 16.19 -1.92 -65.65
C GLU A 666 15.70 -1.69 -67.09
N TYR A 667 15.20 -0.51 -67.37
CA TYR A 667 14.61 -0.17 -68.66
C TYR A 667 15.64 -0.38 -69.80
N LYS A 668 15.29 -1.19 -70.83
CA LYS A 668 16.10 -1.67 -71.93
C LYS A 668 17.16 -2.74 -71.58
N ASN A 669 17.25 -3.20 -70.36
CA ASN A 669 18.23 -4.23 -69.96
C ASN A 669 17.58 -5.52 -69.44
N GLY A 670 16.23 -5.61 -69.49
CA GLY A 670 15.49 -6.81 -69.16
C GLY A 670 14.86 -6.81 -67.76
N THR A 671 14.23 -7.92 -67.39
CA THR A 671 13.50 -8.06 -66.14
C THR A 671 13.82 -9.40 -65.46
N THR A 672 13.98 -9.40 -64.15
CA THR A 672 14.19 -10.59 -63.34
C THR A 672 13.07 -10.67 -62.28
N PHE A 673 12.34 -11.76 -62.27
CA PHE A 673 11.38 -12.15 -61.27
C PHE A 673 12.01 -13.15 -60.31
N ILE A 674 11.97 -12.90 -59.02
CA ILE A 674 12.48 -13.75 -57.96
C ILE A 674 11.30 -14.19 -57.09
N ILE A 675 11.02 -15.49 -57.08
CA ILE A 675 9.91 -16.13 -56.38
C ILE A 675 10.48 -16.99 -55.26
N ARG A 676 9.98 -16.87 -54.05
CA ARG A 676 10.41 -17.66 -52.88
C ARG A 676 9.20 -18.38 -52.31
N PHE A 677 9.29 -19.69 -52.14
CA PHE A 677 8.29 -20.52 -51.46
C PHE A 677 8.90 -21.17 -50.24
N PRO A 678 8.16 -21.32 -49.13
CA PRO A 678 8.62 -22.12 -48.00
C PRO A 678 8.90 -23.55 -48.44
N ALA A 679 10.06 -24.09 -48.12
CA ALA A 679 10.42 -25.47 -48.45
C ALA A 679 9.71 -26.42 -47.46
N VAL A 680 9.25 -27.57 -47.97
CA VAL A 680 8.77 -28.66 -47.12
C VAL A 680 9.96 -29.24 -46.37
N THR A 681 9.99 -29.06 -45.04
CA THR A 681 10.95 -29.74 -44.16
C THR A 681 10.45 -31.16 -43.95
N LYS A 682 11.20 -32.17 -44.44
CA LYS A 682 10.96 -33.55 -44.02
C LYS A 682 11.24 -33.65 -42.52
N SER A 683 10.17 -33.77 -41.69
CA SER A 683 10.27 -34.10 -40.27
C SER A 683 10.83 -35.48 -40.06
#